data_57240a4ab01dfefc9df70b05c586bd7e
#
_entry.id   57240a4ab01dfefc9df70b05c586bd7e
#
_cell.length_a   1.000
_cell.length_b   1.000
_cell.length_c   1.000
_cell.angle_alpha   90.00
_cell.angle_beta   90.00
_cell.angle_gamma   90.00
#
_symmetry.space_group_name_H-M   'P 1'
#
loop_
_entity.id
_entity.type
_entity.pdbx_description
1 polymer ?
#
loop_
_entity_poly.entity_id
_entity_poly.type
_entity_poly.pdbx_seq_one_letter_code
_entity_poly.pdbx_strand_id
1 'polypeptide(L)'
;MEDIKVAIVAIARLENDYINEWIGHHLGIGVNHIYVYDNSSSEEEKLQYRVYDKYFNNVTIIPAYDKVQYQMQVYKDAYNKYGNLYDYLIYIDIDEFIMLQKDNTITDFIKRLPDDCECYRMNWLIYGDNDIVNRDVSSSVVKDFSKPLVDNKHNTTTKSIIKGGLDNIDFISVHYAIRNINGVKSNLNTYFGDMINITNDLPIEEKSLNIHKKDYTYIKLNHYITKSICEFISQKMRRPDAAWNYERNIDKDFFQYNKKTQEKIDIYNQSQNIIKYYYYSPKKFENGGDYYNKILVNKLYYCICKPMMSDIDVAFCGSILDHKSIKDAKYIVGCGLQDSREPVNKNENVYISVRGKMTKQRLINNGIRLKDNIKFVDPGLLVSKIYDFGDVQKKYKIGIIPHYVDEDNVRKIYGDKYNIISMKTSDVQGICRKIKECEIILSSSLHGIIFSHSLGVPAYHIEMMKLREGDNFKFKDYYTCYNSELHYENFKCINSIIPFERILEYDRNNRTKCNPSGKDILIKQQEFLSILPYKEYLNKKFIVHQDINVCFTSHKARINKIKRFIDTLLNQTIPVNVYLTLSSDEFPGKENELPEYIRNINNPRFHINWVKRNIKPFKKSLYTLKYLNDESIIITLDDDVLLNNDTIEIAVKYFDGNYPLSVCNKIRSVGYDGKMYRPTGCFTIYNKSMVKNWETIINDDIINTNDDDSFMISLFWLNGYYNKPIPIDIKFDKNIIEKESSLTEFMKLNDVRNLAKTTDSLISESVMKITGKDLYNSFGCFNNNTPKNTHITPTSSAMVNLKNISNKSKPVNRITQLNEDIQAGRIIKVPTRNGFIWKRVK
;
A
#
# COMPACT_ATOMS: atom_id res chain seq x y z
N MET A 1 -34.61 -21.72 31.16
CA MET A 1 -33.25 -22.22 31.00
C MET A 1 -32.36 -21.03 31.31
N GLU A 2 -31.48 -21.16 32.28
CA GLU A 2 -30.49 -20.11 32.57
C GLU A 2 -29.64 -19.89 31.31
N ASP A 3 -29.29 -18.61 31.03
CA ASP A 3 -28.46 -18.28 29.86
C ASP A 3 -27.03 -18.77 30.10
N ILE A 4 -26.55 -19.67 29.23
CA ILE A 4 -25.19 -20.21 29.26
C ILE A 4 -24.18 -19.06 29.17
N LYS A 5 -23.28 -18.96 30.14
CA LYS A 5 -22.24 -17.95 30.22
C LYS A 5 -20.89 -18.51 29.76
N VAL A 6 -20.26 -17.85 28.77
CA VAL A 6 -18.99 -18.26 28.19
C VAL A 6 -17.97 -17.14 28.28
N ALA A 7 -16.77 -17.44 28.75
CA ALA A 7 -15.66 -16.49 28.71
C ALA A 7 -14.47 -17.00 27.88
N ILE A 8 -13.67 -16.07 27.35
CA ILE A 8 -12.37 -16.35 26.74
C ILE A 8 -11.27 -15.88 27.70
N VAL A 9 -10.19 -16.66 27.77
CA VAL A 9 -8.95 -16.30 28.44
C VAL A 9 -7.81 -16.31 27.43
N ALA A 10 -7.11 -15.20 27.34
CA ALA A 10 -5.97 -15.04 26.42
C ALA A 10 -4.83 -14.26 27.08
N ILE A 11 -3.62 -14.43 26.56
CA ILE A 11 -2.46 -13.59 26.87
C ILE A 11 -1.99 -12.90 25.58
N ALA A 12 -1.68 -11.61 25.68
CA ALA A 12 -1.31 -10.81 24.53
C ALA A 12 0.02 -10.09 24.72
N ARG A 13 0.87 -10.13 23.67
CA ARG A 13 2.11 -9.35 23.56
C ARG A 13 2.35 -8.97 22.12
N LEU A 14 2.46 -7.67 21.84
CA LEU A 14 2.64 -7.13 20.48
C LEU A 14 1.50 -7.51 19.50
N GLU A 15 0.26 -7.60 20.01
CA GLU A 15 -0.94 -7.95 19.24
C GLU A 15 -1.89 -6.75 19.02
N ASN A 16 -1.39 -5.54 19.25
CA ASN A 16 -2.17 -4.31 19.30
C ASN A 16 -2.91 -3.99 18.00
N ASP A 17 -2.37 -4.41 16.84
CA ASP A 17 -2.86 -4.02 15.53
C ASP A 17 -4.20 -4.67 15.15
N TYR A 18 -4.56 -5.77 15.79
CA TYR A 18 -5.79 -6.51 15.50
C TYR A 18 -6.56 -6.96 16.74
N ILE A 19 -6.13 -6.54 17.96
CA ILE A 19 -6.81 -6.90 19.20
C ILE A 19 -8.30 -6.51 19.19
N ASN A 20 -8.66 -5.38 18.62
CA ASN A 20 -10.05 -4.91 18.54
C ASN A 20 -10.90 -5.72 17.55
N GLU A 21 -10.30 -6.19 16.45
CA GLU A 21 -10.95 -7.12 15.51
C GLU A 21 -11.22 -8.45 16.20
N TRP A 22 -10.22 -8.99 16.90
CA TRP A 22 -10.32 -10.24 17.62
C TRP A 22 -11.38 -10.19 18.75
N ILE A 23 -11.38 -9.13 19.56
CA ILE A 23 -12.40 -8.91 20.59
C ILE A 23 -13.79 -8.80 19.95
N GLY A 24 -13.95 -7.94 18.93
CA GLY A 24 -15.24 -7.71 18.28
C GLY A 24 -15.79 -8.96 17.63
N HIS A 25 -14.95 -9.80 17.04
CA HIS A 25 -15.31 -11.08 16.47
C HIS A 25 -15.91 -12.04 17.53
N HIS A 26 -15.18 -12.23 18.63
CA HIS A 26 -15.59 -13.20 19.65
C HIS A 26 -16.81 -12.74 20.44
N LEU A 27 -16.92 -11.46 20.75
CA LEU A 27 -18.16 -10.92 21.32
C LEU A 27 -19.33 -11.04 20.33
N GLY A 28 -19.06 -10.89 19.02
CA GLY A 28 -20.06 -11.02 17.95
C GLY A 28 -20.62 -12.43 17.80
N ILE A 29 -19.88 -13.48 18.14
CA ILE A 29 -20.37 -14.86 18.16
C ILE A 29 -20.97 -15.29 19.51
N GLY A 30 -21.19 -14.34 20.44
CA GLY A 30 -21.92 -14.57 21.69
C GLY A 30 -21.05 -14.94 22.90
N VAL A 31 -19.75 -14.66 22.89
CA VAL A 31 -18.92 -14.73 24.09
C VAL A 31 -19.35 -13.62 25.05
N ASN A 32 -19.60 -13.92 26.32
CA ASN A 32 -20.09 -12.97 27.30
C ASN A 32 -19.00 -12.06 27.85
N HIS A 33 -17.79 -12.60 28.06
CA HIS A 33 -16.68 -11.85 28.64
C HIS A 33 -15.32 -12.33 28.12
N ILE A 34 -14.34 -11.43 28.02
CA ILE A 34 -12.99 -11.75 27.60
C ILE A 34 -11.98 -11.26 28.65
N TYR A 35 -11.16 -12.15 29.15
CA TYR A 35 -10.04 -11.85 30.04
C TYR A 35 -8.75 -11.84 29.21
N VAL A 36 -8.12 -10.67 29.01
CA VAL A 36 -6.86 -10.54 28.31
C VAL A 36 -5.76 -10.18 29.29
N TYR A 37 -4.79 -11.07 29.45
CA TYR A 37 -3.58 -10.82 30.22
C TYR A 37 -2.59 -10.04 29.36
N ASP A 38 -2.33 -8.79 29.73
CA ASP A 38 -1.48 -7.86 29.02
C ASP A 38 -0.01 -8.10 29.40
N ASN A 39 0.72 -8.77 28.49
CA ASN A 39 2.14 -9.07 28.64
C ASN A 39 3.05 -8.07 27.87
N SER A 40 2.62 -6.83 27.77
CA SER A 40 3.39 -5.77 27.13
C SER A 40 4.75 -5.54 27.82
N SER A 41 5.76 -5.20 27.03
CA SER A 41 7.14 -4.92 27.50
C SER A 41 7.45 -3.44 27.59
N SER A 42 6.58 -2.57 27.09
CA SER A 42 6.73 -1.12 27.16
C SER A 42 5.39 -0.42 27.38
N GLU A 43 5.44 0.84 27.81
CA GLU A 43 4.22 1.63 28.09
C GLU A 43 3.36 1.81 26.84
N GLU A 44 4.01 1.98 25.66
CA GLU A 44 3.33 2.20 24.38
C GLU A 44 2.59 0.96 23.87
N GLU A 45 2.99 -0.22 24.34
CA GLU A 45 2.38 -1.50 23.94
C GLU A 45 1.18 -1.87 24.80
N LYS A 46 0.96 -1.23 25.97
CA LYS A 46 -0.09 -1.60 26.90
C LYS A 46 -1.47 -1.58 26.26
N LEU A 47 -2.20 -2.68 26.44
CA LEU A 47 -3.52 -2.89 25.85
C LEU A 47 -4.59 -1.93 26.40
N GLN A 48 -4.44 -1.44 27.62
CA GLN A 48 -5.36 -0.45 28.20
C GLN A 48 -5.49 0.83 27.36
N TYR A 49 -4.51 1.13 26.51
CA TYR A 49 -4.53 2.27 25.60
C TYR A 49 -4.95 1.90 24.17
N ARG A 50 -5.19 0.62 23.89
CA ARG A 50 -5.44 0.08 22.55
C ARG A 50 -6.83 -0.51 22.38
N VAL A 51 -7.37 -1.11 23.44
CA VAL A 51 -8.72 -1.67 23.42
C VAL A 51 -9.75 -0.53 23.41
N TYR A 52 -10.73 -0.63 22.53
CA TYR A 52 -11.76 0.41 22.40
C TYR A 52 -12.67 0.50 23.62
N ASP A 53 -13.02 1.71 24.04
CA ASP A 53 -13.87 1.97 25.21
C ASP A 53 -15.19 1.18 25.19
N LYS A 54 -15.78 0.97 24.01
CA LYS A 54 -17.03 0.21 23.85
C LYS A 54 -16.96 -1.24 24.33
N TYR A 55 -15.76 -1.79 24.48
CA TYR A 55 -15.56 -3.18 24.91
C TYR A 55 -15.34 -3.34 26.42
N PHE A 56 -15.08 -2.29 27.19
CA PHE A 56 -14.70 -2.40 28.59
C PHE A 56 -15.77 -3.00 29.51
N ASN A 57 -17.03 -3.06 29.07
CA ASN A 57 -18.06 -3.78 29.82
C ASN A 57 -17.93 -5.31 29.69
N ASN A 58 -17.31 -5.80 28.62
CA ASN A 58 -17.19 -7.21 28.30
C ASN A 58 -15.73 -7.69 28.23
N VAL A 59 -14.76 -6.81 28.50
CA VAL A 59 -13.33 -7.13 28.45
C VAL A 59 -12.65 -6.66 29.72
N THR A 60 -11.91 -7.56 30.37
CA THR A 60 -11.04 -7.24 31.50
C THR A 60 -9.59 -7.39 31.09
N ILE A 61 -8.82 -6.29 31.14
CA ILE A 61 -7.38 -6.29 30.88
C ILE A 61 -6.67 -6.50 32.21
N ILE A 62 -5.86 -7.54 32.31
CA ILE A 62 -5.15 -7.93 33.51
C ILE A 62 -3.65 -7.74 33.32
N PRO A 63 -2.96 -6.93 34.12
CA PRO A 63 -1.52 -6.74 34.01
C PRO A 63 -0.73 -8.05 34.22
N ALA A 64 0.09 -8.41 33.24
CA ALA A 64 1.04 -9.53 33.30
C ALA A 64 2.37 -9.13 32.63
N TYR A 65 2.77 -7.88 32.81
CA TYR A 65 3.83 -7.20 32.06
C TYR A 65 5.17 -7.95 32.08
N ASP A 66 5.74 -8.05 30.90
CA ASP A 66 7.11 -8.56 30.61
C ASP A 66 7.43 -9.94 31.20
N LYS A 67 6.43 -10.82 31.28
CA LYS A 67 6.62 -12.20 31.74
C LYS A 67 7.06 -13.10 30.59
N VAL A 68 7.92 -14.07 30.91
CA VAL A 68 8.39 -15.10 29.97
C VAL A 68 7.82 -16.44 30.39
N GLN A 69 7.40 -17.28 29.43
CA GLN A 69 6.82 -18.60 29.67
C GLN A 69 5.64 -18.60 30.66
N TYR A 70 4.81 -17.58 30.60
CA TYR A 70 3.79 -17.31 31.62
C TYR A 70 2.37 -17.76 31.22
N GLN A 71 2.17 -18.28 30.01
CA GLN A 71 0.84 -18.58 29.47
C GLN A 71 0.13 -19.69 30.26
N MET A 72 0.81 -20.77 30.62
CA MET A 72 0.19 -21.85 31.43
C MET A 72 -0.23 -21.35 32.82
N GLN A 73 0.60 -20.50 33.44
CA GLN A 73 0.27 -19.90 34.73
C GLN A 73 -0.95 -19.01 34.61
N VAL A 74 -1.04 -18.20 33.54
CA VAL A 74 -2.23 -17.38 33.23
C VAL A 74 -3.49 -18.25 33.14
N TYR A 75 -3.42 -19.37 32.43
CA TYR A 75 -4.57 -20.24 32.23
C TYR A 75 -5.04 -20.88 33.55
N LYS A 76 -4.10 -21.34 34.35
CA LYS A 76 -4.37 -21.88 35.68
C LYS A 76 -4.96 -20.83 36.62
N ASP A 77 -4.35 -19.67 36.72
CA ASP A 77 -4.82 -18.57 37.57
C ASP A 77 -6.21 -18.09 37.15
N ALA A 78 -6.46 -17.98 35.83
CA ALA A 78 -7.75 -17.60 35.30
C ALA A 78 -8.84 -18.64 35.62
N TYR A 79 -8.54 -19.94 35.47
CA TYR A 79 -9.49 -20.98 35.80
C TYR A 79 -9.86 -20.96 37.29
N ASN A 80 -8.86 -20.88 38.16
CA ASN A 80 -9.07 -20.82 39.61
C ASN A 80 -9.89 -19.60 40.05
N LYS A 81 -9.71 -18.46 39.36
CA LYS A 81 -10.38 -17.21 39.75
C LYS A 81 -11.75 -17.06 39.10
N TYR A 82 -11.93 -17.51 37.88
CA TYR A 82 -13.12 -17.22 37.08
C TYR A 82 -13.92 -18.46 36.69
N GLY A 83 -13.38 -19.69 36.90
CA GLY A 83 -14.02 -20.94 36.50
C GLY A 83 -15.43 -21.13 37.04
N ASN A 84 -15.69 -20.68 38.24
CA ASN A 84 -17.03 -20.77 38.88
C ASN A 84 -18.01 -19.66 38.44
N LEU A 85 -17.58 -18.72 37.61
CA LEU A 85 -18.43 -17.60 37.13
C LEU A 85 -19.08 -17.88 35.77
N TYR A 86 -18.60 -18.90 35.06
CA TYR A 86 -18.99 -19.24 33.70
C TYR A 86 -19.26 -20.73 33.57
N ASP A 87 -20.17 -21.10 32.68
CA ASP A 87 -20.44 -22.50 32.35
C ASP A 87 -19.28 -23.11 31.56
N TYR A 88 -18.60 -22.30 30.70
CA TYR A 88 -17.43 -22.71 29.95
C TYR A 88 -16.41 -21.58 29.80
N LEU A 89 -15.13 -21.93 29.84
CA LEU A 89 -14.01 -21.05 29.52
C LEU A 89 -13.27 -21.56 28.28
N ILE A 90 -12.91 -20.64 27.37
CA ILE A 90 -12.20 -20.93 26.13
C ILE A 90 -10.78 -20.37 26.23
N TYR A 91 -9.79 -21.18 25.89
CA TYR A 91 -8.39 -20.85 26.01
C TYR A 91 -7.80 -20.79 24.59
N ILE A 92 -7.59 -19.59 24.05
CA ILE A 92 -7.07 -19.34 22.71
C ILE A 92 -6.09 -18.17 22.70
N ASP A 93 -5.26 -18.13 21.65
CA ASP A 93 -4.32 -17.04 21.41
C ASP A 93 -4.98 -15.88 20.63
N ILE A 94 -4.38 -14.69 20.66
CA ILE A 94 -4.94 -13.51 19.99
C ILE A 94 -4.92 -13.64 18.46
N ASP A 95 -4.08 -14.50 17.90
CA ASP A 95 -4.03 -14.77 16.46
C ASP A 95 -4.92 -15.96 16.04
N GLU A 96 -5.83 -16.42 16.94
CA GLU A 96 -6.78 -17.48 16.71
C GLU A 96 -8.23 -16.97 16.72
N PHE A 97 -9.01 -17.32 15.70
CA PHE A 97 -10.39 -16.88 15.54
C PHE A 97 -11.34 -18.07 15.46
N ILE A 98 -12.32 -18.13 16.34
CA ILE A 98 -13.35 -19.18 16.35
C ILE A 98 -14.33 -18.95 15.21
N MET A 99 -14.46 -19.91 14.31
CA MET A 99 -15.38 -19.87 13.20
C MET A 99 -16.41 -21.00 13.32
N LEU A 100 -17.61 -20.65 13.77
CA LEU A 100 -18.71 -21.57 13.89
C LEU A 100 -19.20 -22.02 12.50
N GLN A 101 -19.50 -23.31 12.32
CA GLN A 101 -19.86 -23.89 11.03
C GLN A 101 -21.37 -24.20 10.92
N LYS A 102 -22.00 -24.58 12.02
CA LYS A 102 -23.41 -24.99 12.05
C LYS A 102 -24.27 -24.07 12.93
N ASP A 103 -23.66 -23.38 13.87
CA ASP A 103 -24.33 -22.55 14.85
C ASP A 103 -24.06 -21.06 14.62
N ASN A 104 -24.96 -20.19 15.04
CA ASN A 104 -24.77 -18.74 14.93
C ASN A 104 -24.03 -18.17 16.14
N THR A 105 -24.16 -18.80 17.32
CA THR A 105 -23.51 -18.37 18.55
C THR A 105 -22.76 -19.52 19.22
N ILE A 106 -21.76 -19.16 20.04
CA ILE A 106 -20.99 -20.13 20.82
C ILE A 106 -21.86 -20.83 21.87
N THR A 107 -22.86 -20.14 22.39
CA THR A 107 -23.83 -20.73 23.34
C THR A 107 -24.72 -21.78 22.66
N ASP A 108 -25.10 -21.61 21.40
CA ASP A 108 -25.87 -22.62 20.66
C ASP A 108 -25.04 -23.87 20.39
N PHE A 109 -23.73 -23.65 20.09
CA PHE A 109 -22.81 -24.78 19.97
C PHE A 109 -22.66 -25.52 21.32
N ILE A 110 -22.50 -24.83 22.44
CA ILE A 110 -22.32 -25.43 23.77
C ILE A 110 -23.54 -26.27 24.17
N LYS A 111 -24.76 -25.85 23.82
CA LYS A 111 -25.99 -26.64 24.06
C LYS A 111 -25.99 -28.01 23.36
N ARG A 112 -25.11 -28.24 22.37
CA ARG A 112 -24.96 -29.53 21.70
C ARG A 112 -23.98 -30.45 22.38
N LEU A 113 -23.14 -29.94 23.27
CA LEU A 113 -22.16 -30.77 23.98
C LEU A 113 -22.89 -31.80 24.84
N PRO A 114 -22.39 -33.03 24.89
CA PRO A 114 -22.88 -34.02 25.83
C PRO A 114 -22.82 -33.52 27.26
N ASP A 115 -23.80 -33.91 28.10
CA ASP A 115 -23.92 -33.44 29.48
C ASP A 115 -22.66 -33.71 30.33
N ASP A 116 -21.97 -34.81 30.03
CA ASP A 116 -20.74 -35.24 30.66
C ASP A 116 -19.46 -34.62 30.02
N CYS A 117 -19.61 -33.73 29.03
CA CYS A 117 -18.48 -33.07 28.41
C CYS A 117 -17.84 -32.07 29.37
N GLU A 118 -16.59 -32.36 29.76
CA GLU A 118 -15.78 -31.46 30.57
C GLU A 118 -14.80 -30.61 29.75
N CYS A 119 -14.41 -31.10 28.57
CA CYS A 119 -13.54 -30.42 27.65
C CYS A 119 -13.94 -30.71 26.19
N TYR A 120 -13.99 -29.67 25.36
CA TYR A 120 -14.11 -29.84 23.91
C TYR A 120 -12.86 -29.29 23.23
N ARG A 121 -12.33 -30.05 22.26
CA ARG A 121 -11.10 -29.70 21.55
C ARG A 121 -11.41 -29.18 20.15
N MET A 122 -10.85 -28.00 19.81
CA MET A 122 -11.00 -27.33 18.52
C MET A 122 -9.71 -27.43 17.70
N ASN A 123 -9.77 -27.97 16.48
CA ASN A 123 -8.62 -28.00 15.58
C ASN A 123 -8.26 -26.63 15.02
N TRP A 124 -6.98 -26.41 14.90
CA TRP A 124 -6.46 -25.33 14.06
C TRP A 124 -6.79 -25.55 12.60
N LEU A 125 -7.06 -24.44 11.91
CA LEU A 125 -6.95 -24.33 10.47
C LEU A 125 -5.95 -23.21 10.19
N ILE A 126 -4.77 -23.56 9.74
CA ILE A 126 -3.65 -22.61 9.58
C ILE A 126 -3.79 -21.80 8.32
N TYR A 127 -3.50 -20.51 8.42
CA TYR A 127 -3.42 -19.56 7.32
C TYR A 127 -1.99 -19.05 7.17
N GLY A 128 -1.51 -19.01 5.91
CA GLY A 128 -0.25 -18.38 5.53
C GLY A 128 -0.42 -16.89 5.25
N ASP A 129 0.58 -16.30 4.62
CA ASP A 129 0.64 -14.87 4.32
C ASP A 129 -0.15 -14.44 3.07
N ASN A 130 -0.73 -15.37 2.33
CA ASN A 130 -1.47 -15.14 1.07
C ASN A 130 -0.70 -14.28 0.06
N ASP A 131 0.63 -14.34 0.08
CA ASP A 131 1.55 -13.49 -0.69
C ASP A 131 1.49 -11.99 -0.31
N ILE A 132 0.88 -11.64 0.82
CA ILE A 132 0.88 -10.29 1.38
C ILE A 132 2.19 -10.05 2.11
N VAL A 133 3.02 -9.19 1.54
CA VAL A 133 4.34 -8.85 2.09
C VAL A 133 4.21 -7.88 3.28
N ASN A 134 3.39 -6.85 3.10
CA ASN A 134 3.11 -5.84 4.11
C ASN A 134 1.62 -5.53 4.13
N ARG A 135 0.94 -5.92 5.22
CA ARG A 135 -0.49 -5.72 5.39
C ARG A 135 -0.81 -4.29 5.80
N ASP A 136 -1.93 -3.78 5.36
CA ASP A 136 -2.51 -2.60 5.97
C ASP A 136 -3.07 -2.96 7.35
N VAL A 137 -2.47 -2.43 8.40
CA VAL A 137 -2.86 -2.72 9.79
C VAL A 137 -4.28 -2.25 10.15
N SER A 138 -4.92 -1.43 9.32
CA SER A 138 -6.33 -1.04 9.47
C SER A 138 -7.30 -2.00 8.77
N SER A 139 -6.79 -2.93 7.95
CA SER A 139 -7.62 -3.93 7.29
C SER A 139 -7.88 -5.14 8.20
N SER A 140 -8.83 -5.98 7.80
CA SER A 140 -9.23 -7.16 8.56
C SER A 140 -8.26 -8.32 8.34
N VAL A 141 -7.73 -8.89 9.41
CA VAL A 141 -6.89 -10.12 9.38
C VAL A 141 -7.64 -11.26 8.71
N VAL A 142 -8.90 -11.46 9.06
CA VAL A 142 -9.74 -12.54 8.52
C VAL A 142 -9.97 -12.41 7.03
N LYS A 143 -10.10 -11.18 6.51
CA LYS A 143 -10.30 -10.91 5.08
C LYS A 143 -9.02 -11.01 4.28
N ASP A 144 -7.92 -10.46 4.82
CA ASP A 144 -6.64 -10.41 4.13
C ASP A 144 -6.03 -11.81 3.97
N PHE A 145 -6.08 -12.62 5.01
CA PHE A 145 -5.53 -13.98 5.00
C PHE A 145 -6.66 -15.01 4.81
N SER A 146 -7.27 -15.02 3.64
CA SER A 146 -8.49 -15.80 3.36
C SER A 146 -8.24 -17.22 2.84
N LYS A 147 -6.98 -17.60 2.48
CA LYS A 147 -6.64 -18.90 1.90
C LYS A 147 -6.00 -19.82 2.93
N PRO A 148 -6.71 -20.84 3.42
CA PRO A 148 -6.17 -21.78 4.41
C PRO A 148 -5.17 -22.75 3.80
N LEU A 149 -4.24 -23.22 4.64
CA LEU A 149 -3.31 -24.30 4.32
C LEU A 149 -3.93 -25.64 4.77
N VAL A 150 -4.91 -26.16 4.02
CA VAL A 150 -5.75 -27.33 4.41
C VAL A 150 -4.97 -28.60 4.66
N ASP A 151 -3.86 -28.81 3.97
CA ASP A 151 -3.02 -30.03 4.09
C ASP A 151 -1.89 -29.88 5.10
N ASN A 152 -1.85 -28.75 5.85
CA ASN A 152 -0.79 -28.54 6.81
C ASN A 152 -0.88 -29.56 7.97
N LYS A 153 0.27 -30.17 8.32
CA LYS A 153 0.35 -31.17 9.41
C LYS A 153 -0.04 -30.62 10.79
N HIS A 154 0.19 -29.34 11.04
CA HIS A 154 -0.15 -28.69 12.30
C HIS A 154 -1.64 -28.39 12.47
N ASN A 155 -2.49 -28.63 11.47
CA ASN A 155 -3.93 -28.54 11.60
C ASN A 155 -4.53 -29.61 12.54
N THR A 156 -3.74 -30.60 12.97
CA THR A 156 -4.12 -31.55 14.02
C THR A 156 -3.91 -31.02 15.43
N THR A 157 -3.25 -29.89 15.59
CA THR A 157 -3.14 -29.19 16.88
C THR A 157 -4.49 -28.61 17.28
N THR A 158 -4.76 -28.55 18.58
CA THR A 158 -6.05 -28.12 19.10
C THR A 158 -5.92 -27.09 20.23
N LYS A 159 -6.98 -26.35 20.49
CA LYS A 159 -7.22 -25.56 21.70
C LYS A 159 -8.49 -26.05 22.41
N SER A 160 -8.68 -25.63 23.65
CA SER A 160 -9.68 -26.22 24.54
C SER A 160 -10.78 -25.27 24.95
N ILE A 161 -12.02 -25.76 24.98
CA ILE A 161 -13.16 -25.22 25.70
C ILE A 161 -13.36 -26.09 26.93
N ILE A 162 -13.28 -25.53 28.12
CA ILE A 162 -13.28 -26.28 29.39
C ILE A 162 -14.52 -25.87 30.18
N LYS A 163 -15.26 -26.85 30.71
CA LYS A 163 -16.42 -26.63 31.58
C LYS A 163 -15.99 -25.90 32.85
N GLY A 164 -16.79 -24.96 33.27
CA GLY A 164 -16.57 -24.22 34.50
C GLY A 164 -16.93 -25.04 35.76
N GLY A 165 -16.47 -24.58 36.90
CA GLY A 165 -16.81 -25.20 38.18
C GLY A 165 -16.21 -26.56 38.43
N LEU A 166 -15.25 -27.04 37.64
CA LEU A 166 -14.55 -28.28 37.89
C LEU A 166 -13.42 -28.09 38.90
N ASP A 167 -13.28 -29.05 39.82
CA ASP A 167 -12.22 -29.04 40.82
C ASP A 167 -10.90 -29.63 40.31
N ASN A 168 -9.79 -29.14 40.88
CA ASN A 168 -8.43 -29.69 40.67
C ASN A 168 -7.94 -29.65 39.21
N ILE A 169 -8.31 -28.61 38.46
CA ILE A 169 -7.86 -28.42 37.09
C ILE A 169 -6.42 -27.92 37.07
N ASP A 170 -5.60 -28.59 36.27
CA ASP A 170 -4.21 -28.21 36.01
C ASP A 170 -3.92 -28.20 34.51
N PHE A 171 -3.11 -27.25 34.07
CA PHE A 171 -2.71 -27.12 32.66
C PHE A 171 -1.31 -27.77 32.46
N ILE A 172 -1.24 -28.80 31.67
CA ILE A 172 0.03 -29.44 31.33
C ILE A 172 0.65 -28.90 30.05
N SER A 173 -0.14 -28.15 29.28
CA SER A 173 0.32 -27.35 28.13
C SER A 173 -0.66 -26.21 27.85
N VAL A 174 -0.29 -25.29 26.99
CA VAL A 174 -1.17 -24.22 26.50
C VAL A 174 -2.34 -24.71 25.62
N HIS A 175 -2.39 -26.01 25.37
CA HIS A 175 -3.41 -26.66 24.55
C HIS A 175 -4.32 -27.60 25.36
N TYR A 176 -3.94 -27.95 26.61
CA TYR A 176 -4.54 -29.07 27.23
C TYR A 176 -4.52 -29.00 28.79
N ALA A 177 -5.69 -29.23 29.39
CA ALA A 177 -5.87 -29.32 30.82
C ALA A 177 -6.24 -30.73 31.27
N ILE A 178 -5.92 -31.06 32.52
CA ILE A 178 -6.18 -32.33 33.16
C ILE A 178 -6.74 -32.10 34.57
N ARG A 179 -7.24 -33.15 35.21
CA ARG A 179 -7.40 -33.19 36.67
C ARG A 179 -6.11 -33.61 37.35
N ASN A 180 -5.77 -32.95 38.42
CA ASN A 180 -4.61 -33.30 39.24
C ASN A 180 -5.01 -33.35 40.72
N ILE A 181 -5.35 -34.52 41.26
CA ILE A 181 -5.76 -34.73 42.65
C ILE A 181 -4.58 -35.32 43.41
N ASN A 182 -3.94 -34.53 44.26
CA ASN A 182 -2.80 -34.95 45.09
C ASN A 182 -1.67 -35.65 44.27
N GLY A 183 -1.41 -35.16 43.06
CA GLY A 183 -0.38 -35.71 42.15
C GLY A 183 -0.89 -36.84 41.24
N VAL A 184 -2.09 -37.34 41.45
CA VAL A 184 -2.73 -38.29 40.53
C VAL A 184 -3.38 -37.56 39.39
N LYS A 185 -2.85 -37.72 38.19
CA LYS A 185 -3.31 -37.06 36.95
C LYS A 185 -4.32 -37.92 36.20
N SER A 186 -5.41 -37.32 35.73
CA SER A 186 -6.39 -37.97 34.88
C SER A 186 -6.92 -36.99 33.80
N ASN A 187 -7.30 -37.53 32.67
CA ASN A 187 -7.91 -36.71 31.61
C ASN A 187 -9.27 -36.18 32.03
N LEU A 188 -9.62 -34.99 31.52
CA LEU A 188 -11.01 -34.52 31.52
C LEU A 188 -11.82 -35.36 30.54
N ASN A 189 -13.12 -35.51 30.79
CA ASN A 189 -14.02 -36.14 29.84
C ASN A 189 -14.09 -35.27 28.58
N THR A 190 -13.35 -35.68 27.54
CA THR A 190 -12.96 -34.83 26.40
C THR A 190 -13.65 -35.28 25.13
N TYR A 191 -14.29 -34.32 24.48
CA TYR A 191 -14.95 -34.49 23.18
C TYR A 191 -14.28 -33.67 22.09
N PHE A 192 -14.48 -34.12 20.83
CA PHE A 192 -13.83 -33.57 19.66
C PHE A 192 -14.70 -33.77 18.41
N GLY A 193 -14.58 -32.83 17.45
CA GLY A 193 -15.22 -32.96 16.13
C GLY A 193 -16.72 -33.18 16.21
N ASP A 194 -17.22 -34.26 15.59
CA ASP A 194 -18.67 -34.60 15.61
C ASP A 194 -19.06 -35.30 16.94
N MET A 195 -18.75 -34.65 18.07
CA MET A 195 -19.06 -35.07 19.43
C MET A 195 -18.50 -36.47 19.79
N ILE A 196 -17.32 -36.78 19.27
CA ILE A 196 -16.62 -38.03 19.54
C ILE A 196 -15.87 -37.92 20.89
N ASN A 197 -16.13 -38.84 21.83
CA ASN A 197 -15.38 -38.92 23.05
C ASN A 197 -13.99 -39.50 22.78
N ILE A 198 -12.95 -38.76 23.16
CA ILE A 198 -11.54 -39.08 22.95
C ILE A 198 -10.75 -39.16 24.26
N THR A 199 -11.42 -39.19 25.38
CA THR A 199 -10.80 -39.16 26.72
C THR A 199 -9.70 -40.21 26.89
N ASN A 200 -9.94 -41.42 26.42
CA ASN A 200 -9.03 -42.55 26.54
C ASN A 200 -7.91 -42.54 25.48
N ASP A 201 -8.05 -41.75 24.44
CA ASP A 201 -7.07 -41.61 23.36
C ASP A 201 -6.01 -40.54 23.66
N LEU A 202 -6.21 -39.76 24.73
CA LEU A 202 -5.33 -38.66 25.11
C LEU A 202 -4.25 -39.14 26.07
N PRO A 203 -2.99 -38.84 25.80
CA PRO A 203 -1.93 -39.11 26.75
C PRO A 203 -2.00 -38.13 27.93
N ILE A 204 -1.63 -38.62 29.11
CA ILE A 204 -1.55 -37.79 30.31
C ILE A 204 -0.21 -37.05 30.40
N GLU A 205 0.69 -37.28 29.49
CA GLU A 205 2.03 -36.69 29.45
C GLU A 205 2.14 -35.60 28.32
N GLU A 206 2.99 -34.64 28.61
CA GLU A 206 3.22 -33.39 27.82
C GLU A 206 3.55 -33.59 26.33
N LYS A 207 3.83 -34.81 25.88
CA LYS A 207 4.46 -35.11 24.58
C LYS A 207 3.52 -35.23 23.40
N SER A 208 2.20 -35.22 23.53
CA SER A 208 1.32 -35.36 22.39
C SER A 208 0.18 -34.31 22.39
N LEU A 209 0.49 -33.18 21.86
CA LEU A 209 -0.45 -32.06 21.60
C LEU A 209 -1.41 -32.34 20.46
N ASN A 210 -1.20 -33.40 19.67
CA ASN A 210 -1.89 -33.67 18.41
C ASN A 210 -2.88 -34.82 18.58
N ILE A 211 -4.13 -34.58 18.24
CA ILE A 211 -5.18 -35.64 18.22
C ILE A 211 -5.01 -36.58 17.00
N HIS A 212 -4.06 -36.31 16.10
CA HIS A 212 -3.84 -36.98 14.82
C HIS A 212 -5.05 -37.04 13.88
N LYS A 213 -6.12 -36.33 14.21
CA LYS A 213 -7.36 -36.20 13.43
C LYS A 213 -7.68 -34.74 13.18
N LYS A 214 -8.36 -34.46 12.09
CA LYS A 214 -8.90 -33.14 11.76
C LYS A 214 -10.41 -33.26 11.63
N ASP A 215 -11.14 -32.43 12.36
CA ASP A 215 -12.59 -32.35 12.23
C ASP A 215 -13.03 -30.89 12.44
N TYR A 216 -13.74 -30.37 11.45
CA TYR A 216 -14.25 -29.01 11.44
C TYR A 216 -15.79 -28.97 11.37
N THR A 217 -16.44 -30.03 11.81
CA THR A 217 -17.90 -30.19 11.71
C THR A 217 -18.67 -29.04 12.36
N TYR A 218 -18.25 -28.60 13.54
CA TYR A 218 -18.90 -27.52 14.27
C TYR A 218 -18.05 -26.26 14.39
N ILE A 219 -16.75 -26.42 14.58
CA ILE A 219 -15.84 -25.28 14.80
C ILE A 219 -14.58 -25.43 13.96
N LYS A 220 -14.16 -24.35 13.30
CA LYS A 220 -12.79 -24.15 12.81
C LYS A 220 -12.12 -23.13 13.69
N LEU A 221 -10.95 -23.41 14.22
CA LEU A 221 -10.13 -22.40 14.88
C LEU A 221 -9.10 -21.87 13.87
N ASN A 222 -9.46 -20.79 13.18
CA ASN A 222 -8.57 -20.17 12.21
C ASN A 222 -7.36 -19.58 12.92
N HIS A 223 -6.16 -20.07 12.58
CA HIS A 223 -4.91 -19.64 13.16
C HIS A 223 -4.06 -18.87 12.15
N TYR A 224 -3.97 -17.57 12.33
CA TYR A 224 -3.18 -16.66 11.49
C TYR A 224 -1.74 -16.58 11.99
N ILE A 225 -1.05 -17.74 11.94
CA ILE A 225 0.21 -17.99 12.62
C ILE A 225 1.35 -17.08 12.17
N THR A 226 1.39 -16.70 10.90
CA THR A 226 2.49 -15.89 10.36
C THR A 226 2.07 -14.47 10.03
N LYS A 227 0.85 -14.28 9.50
CA LYS A 227 0.43 -13.03 8.86
C LYS A 227 1.40 -12.61 7.76
N SER A 228 1.59 -11.32 7.48
CA SER A 228 2.59 -10.83 6.53
C SER A 228 4.02 -10.97 7.09
N ILE A 229 5.03 -11.01 6.21
CA ILE A 229 6.44 -11.07 6.68
C ILE A 229 6.82 -9.86 7.52
N CYS A 230 6.32 -8.67 7.18
CA CYS A 230 6.58 -7.46 7.96
C CYS A 230 6.00 -7.56 9.38
N GLU A 231 4.77 -8.11 9.54
CA GLU A 231 4.18 -8.37 10.86
C GLU A 231 4.91 -9.47 11.61
N PHE A 232 5.29 -10.55 10.93
CA PHE A 232 6.06 -11.64 11.55
C PHE A 232 7.37 -11.13 12.15
N ILE A 233 8.13 -10.34 11.40
CA ILE A 233 9.40 -9.77 11.85
C ILE A 233 9.18 -8.75 12.98
N SER A 234 8.21 -7.85 12.83
CA SER A 234 7.98 -6.76 13.80
C SER A 234 7.31 -7.22 15.09
N GLN A 235 6.61 -8.34 15.07
CA GLN A 235 5.85 -8.87 16.21
C GLN A 235 6.41 -10.20 16.71
N LYS A 236 6.26 -11.29 15.95
CA LYS A 236 6.60 -12.65 16.42
C LYS A 236 8.09 -12.88 16.65
N MET A 237 8.97 -12.38 15.77
CA MET A 237 10.42 -12.52 15.96
C MET A 237 10.97 -11.65 17.11
N ARG A 238 10.22 -10.66 17.57
CA ARG A 238 10.66 -9.73 18.62
C ARG A 238 10.16 -10.10 20.01
N ARG A 239 9.25 -11.05 20.11
CA ARG A 239 8.74 -11.54 21.40
C ARG A 239 9.29 -12.92 21.72
N PRO A 240 9.61 -13.20 23.00
CA PRO A 240 9.89 -14.55 23.43
C PRO A 240 8.65 -15.42 23.19
N ASP A 241 8.85 -16.72 23.00
CA ASP A 241 7.74 -17.65 22.98
C ASP A 241 7.02 -17.64 24.33
N ALA A 242 5.69 -17.64 24.31
CA ALA A 242 4.89 -17.55 25.53
C ALA A 242 4.87 -18.83 26.36
N ALA A 243 5.18 -19.97 25.72
CA ALA A 243 5.14 -21.31 26.33
C ALA A 243 6.53 -21.95 26.48
N TRP A 244 7.45 -21.69 25.57
CA TRP A 244 8.72 -22.39 25.46
C TRP A 244 9.91 -21.45 25.38
N ASN A 245 11.10 -21.91 25.81
CA ASN A 245 12.35 -21.19 25.56
C ASN A 245 12.84 -21.51 24.15
N TYR A 246 12.25 -20.83 23.16
CA TYR A 246 12.50 -21.07 21.75
C TYR A 246 12.87 -19.75 21.05
N GLU A 247 14.02 -19.78 20.37
CA GLU A 247 14.45 -18.68 19.50
C GLU A 247 13.86 -18.88 18.10
N ARG A 248 13.07 -17.90 17.66
CA ARG A 248 12.37 -17.98 16.37
C ARG A 248 13.32 -17.90 15.20
N ASN A 249 13.08 -18.75 14.20
CA ASN A 249 13.84 -18.83 12.97
C ASN A 249 12.94 -18.59 11.76
N ILE A 250 13.34 -17.69 10.87
CA ILE A 250 12.52 -17.29 9.72
C ILE A 250 12.19 -18.46 8.79
N ASP A 251 13.13 -19.38 8.55
CA ASP A 251 12.91 -20.54 7.67
C ASP A 251 11.96 -21.56 8.30
N LYS A 252 12.08 -21.81 9.60
CA LYS A 252 11.26 -22.78 10.32
C LYS A 252 9.90 -22.23 10.76
N ASP A 253 9.80 -20.94 11.06
CA ASP A 253 8.60 -20.38 11.67
C ASP A 253 7.76 -19.56 10.68
N PHE A 254 8.34 -19.12 9.56
CA PHE A 254 7.64 -18.36 8.52
C PHE A 254 7.62 -19.12 7.19
N PHE A 255 8.78 -19.44 6.62
CA PHE A 255 8.84 -20.02 5.27
C PHE A 255 8.35 -21.48 5.19
N GLN A 256 8.17 -22.18 6.30
CA GLN A 256 7.48 -23.47 6.29
C GLN A 256 5.98 -23.35 5.92
N TYR A 257 5.38 -22.18 6.14
CA TYR A 257 3.96 -21.89 5.85
C TYR A 257 3.78 -21.02 4.61
N ASN A 258 4.84 -20.39 4.11
CA ASN A 258 4.77 -19.33 3.12
C ASN A 258 5.80 -19.51 2.01
N LYS A 259 5.45 -19.05 0.82
CA LYS A 259 6.36 -19.07 -0.32
C LYS A 259 7.58 -18.17 -0.05
N LYS A 260 8.78 -18.73 -0.24
CA LYS A 260 10.05 -18.00 -0.13
C LYS A 260 10.31 -17.24 -1.44
N THR A 261 10.15 -15.92 -1.43
CA THR A 261 10.42 -15.04 -2.57
C THR A 261 11.62 -14.15 -2.29
N GLN A 262 12.28 -13.64 -3.33
CA GLN A 262 13.42 -12.73 -3.17
C GLN A 262 13.02 -11.46 -2.40
N GLU A 263 11.84 -10.89 -2.68
CA GLU A 263 11.30 -9.73 -1.95
C GLU A 263 11.21 -9.98 -0.44
N LYS A 264 10.70 -11.14 -0.01
CA LYS A 264 10.59 -11.50 1.41
C LYS A 264 11.97 -11.71 2.06
N ILE A 265 12.93 -12.27 1.30
CA ILE A 265 14.32 -12.43 1.76
C ILE A 265 14.98 -11.07 1.97
N ASP A 266 14.79 -10.15 1.02
CA ASP A 266 15.37 -8.81 1.09
C ASP A 266 14.81 -8.02 2.29
N ILE A 267 13.51 -8.13 2.55
CA ILE A 267 12.87 -7.53 3.73
C ILE A 267 13.46 -8.10 5.03
N TYR A 268 13.59 -9.42 5.11
CA TYR A 268 14.19 -10.04 6.29
C TYR A 268 15.65 -9.59 6.50
N ASN A 269 16.46 -9.56 5.45
CA ASN A 269 17.84 -9.10 5.52
C ASN A 269 17.96 -7.63 5.96
N GLN A 270 16.99 -6.79 5.59
CA GLN A 270 16.92 -5.37 5.99
C GLN A 270 16.29 -5.16 7.36
N SER A 271 15.70 -6.19 7.96
CA SER A 271 14.95 -6.10 9.23
C SER A 271 15.79 -5.78 10.47
N GLN A 272 17.11 -5.77 10.36
CA GLN A 272 18.02 -5.32 11.42
C GLN A 272 17.97 -3.79 11.63
N ASN A 273 17.41 -3.06 10.66
CA ASN A 273 17.28 -1.61 10.70
C ASN A 273 15.90 -1.23 11.23
N ILE A 274 15.87 -0.31 12.18
CA ILE A 274 14.63 0.16 12.81
C ILE A 274 14.51 1.65 12.52
N ILE A 275 13.34 2.06 11.97
CA ILE A 275 12.95 3.49 11.91
C ILE A 275 11.99 3.76 13.05
N LYS A 276 12.39 4.66 13.93
CA LYS A 276 11.59 5.13 15.06
C LYS A 276 10.80 6.36 14.64
N TYR A 277 9.48 6.32 14.79
CA TYR A 277 8.61 7.43 14.41
C TYR A 277 7.67 7.81 15.53
N TYR A 278 7.14 9.03 15.46
CA TYR A 278 6.17 9.53 16.41
C TYR A 278 4.81 9.78 15.76
N TYR A 279 3.74 9.46 16.48
CA TYR A 279 2.41 9.98 16.22
C TYR A 279 1.67 10.23 17.55
N TYR A 280 0.79 11.20 17.54
CA TYR A 280 -0.02 11.49 18.71
C TYR A 280 -1.12 10.43 18.84
N SER A 281 -1.21 9.79 20.01
CA SER A 281 -2.28 8.83 20.34
C SER A 281 -2.97 9.27 21.63
N PRO A 282 -4.25 9.61 21.57
CA PRO A 282 -5.06 9.83 22.77
C PRO A 282 -5.16 8.55 23.60
N LYS A 283 -5.18 8.68 24.95
CA LYS A 283 -5.16 7.51 25.84
C LYS A 283 -6.40 6.61 25.77
N LYS A 284 -7.52 7.09 25.21
CA LYS A 284 -8.81 6.39 25.26
C LYS A 284 -9.28 5.78 23.94
N PHE A 285 -8.70 6.19 22.83
CA PHE A 285 -9.08 5.73 21.49
C PHE A 285 -7.97 6.06 20.49
N GLU A 286 -7.98 5.43 19.33
CA GLU A 286 -7.10 5.83 18.22
C GLU A 286 -7.77 6.96 17.41
N ASN A 287 -7.02 8.03 17.14
CA ASN A 287 -7.44 9.08 16.21
C ASN A 287 -6.97 8.72 14.79
N GLY A 288 -7.90 8.46 13.89
CA GLY A 288 -7.57 8.01 12.53
C GLY A 288 -6.64 8.93 11.75
N GLY A 289 -6.68 10.25 12.01
CA GLY A 289 -5.76 11.20 11.40
C GLY A 289 -4.31 11.04 11.87
N ASP A 290 -4.11 10.85 13.16
CA ASP A 290 -2.77 10.65 13.73
C ASP A 290 -2.30 9.19 13.56
N TYR A 291 -3.21 8.21 13.67
CA TYR A 291 -2.93 6.79 13.43
C TYR A 291 -2.46 6.52 12.00
N TYR A 292 -2.87 7.35 11.04
CA TYR A 292 -2.41 7.29 9.67
C TYR A 292 -0.87 7.31 9.55
N ASN A 293 -0.14 7.94 10.46
CA ASN A 293 1.33 7.90 10.49
C ASN A 293 1.87 6.47 10.53
N LYS A 294 1.22 5.58 11.30
CA LYS A 294 1.61 4.17 11.38
C LYS A 294 1.43 3.46 10.04
N ILE A 295 0.31 3.70 9.38
CA ILE A 295 0.02 3.14 8.06
C ILE A 295 1.02 3.66 7.04
N LEU A 296 1.23 4.98 7.01
CA LEU A 296 2.14 5.64 6.09
C LEU A 296 3.57 5.10 6.19
N VAL A 297 4.13 5.06 7.41
CA VAL A 297 5.51 4.63 7.63
C VAL A 297 5.71 3.17 7.20
N ASN A 298 4.77 2.29 7.54
CA ASN A 298 4.82 0.88 7.14
C ASN A 298 4.64 0.67 5.62
N LYS A 299 3.99 1.61 4.91
CA LYS A 299 3.91 1.58 3.44
C LYS A 299 5.17 2.13 2.76
N LEU A 300 5.79 3.13 3.37
CA LEU A 300 6.96 3.80 2.79
C LEU A 300 8.25 3.00 2.93
N TYR A 301 8.41 2.20 3.99
CA TYR A 301 9.69 1.57 4.31
C TYR A 301 9.59 0.05 4.42
N TYR A 302 10.62 -0.64 3.93
CA TYR A 302 10.82 -2.09 4.05
C TYR A 302 11.64 -2.49 5.29
N CYS A 303 11.62 -1.70 6.34
CA CYS A 303 12.29 -2.02 7.59
C CYS A 303 11.29 -2.04 8.75
N ILE A 304 11.75 -2.41 9.93
CA ILE A 304 10.92 -2.35 11.13
C ILE A 304 10.65 -0.88 11.47
N CYS A 305 9.37 -0.50 11.51
CA CYS A 305 8.95 0.83 11.92
C CYS A 305 8.34 0.76 13.33
N LYS A 306 8.94 1.44 14.28
CA LYS A 306 8.51 1.41 15.69
C LYS A 306 8.02 2.78 16.15
N PRO A 307 6.76 2.89 16.67
CA PRO A 307 6.32 4.12 17.31
C PRO A 307 7.06 4.33 18.63
N MET A 308 7.54 5.56 18.87
CA MET A 308 8.32 5.91 20.06
C MET A 308 7.90 7.28 20.61
N MET A 309 8.09 7.49 21.92
CA MET A 309 7.86 8.76 22.59
C MET A 309 9.14 9.59 22.77
N SER A 310 10.30 9.01 22.49
CA SER A 310 11.62 9.64 22.56
C SER A 310 12.56 8.95 21.57
N ASP A 311 13.72 9.54 21.28
CA ASP A 311 14.72 9.04 20.33
C ASP A 311 14.09 8.73 18.96
N ILE A 312 13.42 9.74 18.41
CA ILE A 312 12.63 9.67 17.19
C ILE A 312 13.55 9.87 15.97
N ASP A 313 13.44 8.97 14.98
CA ASP A 313 14.14 9.14 13.71
C ASP A 313 13.37 10.09 12.77
N VAL A 314 12.03 9.96 12.71
CA VAL A 314 11.23 10.77 11.81
C VAL A 314 9.86 11.10 12.39
N ALA A 315 9.41 12.34 12.17
CA ALA A 315 8.05 12.80 12.44
C ALA A 315 7.40 13.27 11.13
N PHE A 316 6.22 12.70 10.81
CA PHE A 316 5.50 12.98 9.57
C PHE A 316 4.28 13.87 9.79
N CYS A 317 3.07 13.29 9.84
CA CYS A 317 1.82 14.05 9.92
C CYS A 317 1.57 14.59 11.32
N GLY A 318 0.92 15.75 11.38
CA GLY A 318 0.32 16.27 12.58
C GLY A 318 0.71 17.70 12.91
N SER A 319 -0.08 18.31 13.76
CA SER A 319 0.21 19.62 14.35
C SER A 319 0.98 19.44 15.66
N ILE A 320 2.21 18.93 15.57
CA ILE A 320 2.97 18.37 16.69
C ILE A 320 4.33 19.04 16.93
N LEU A 321 4.65 20.11 16.22
CA LEU A 321 5.98 20.77 16.33
C LEU A 321 6.26 21.41 17.69
N ASP A 322 5.25 21.60 18.52
CA ASP A 322 5.32 22.05 19.90
C ASP A 322 5.45 20.87 20.90
N HIS A 323 5.23 19.62 20.47
CA HIS A 323 5.26 18.46 21.35
C HIS A 323 6.68 18.16 21.84
N LYS A 324 6.81 17.94 23.16
CA LYS A 324 8.10 17.56 23.77
C LYS A 324 8.67 16.27 23.20
N SER A 325 7.81 15.32 22.81
CA SER A 325 8.21 14.01 22.28
C SER A 325 9.01 14.08 20.99
N ILE A 326 8.80 15.10 20.15
CA ILE A 326 9.55 15.26 18.90
C ILE A 326 10.72 16.22 18.99
N LYS A 327 11.01 16.73 20.19
CA LYS A 327 12.11 17.68 20.39
C LYS A 327 13.44 17.14 19.84
N ASP A 328 13.70 15.85 19.99
CA ASP A 328 14.92 15.18 19.60
C ASP A 328 14.75 14.34 18.32
N ALA A 329 13.67 14.57 17.54
CA ALA A 329 13.48 13.89 16.28
C ALA A 329 14.55 14.30 15.26
N LYS A 330 15.20 13.31 14.59
CA LYS A 330 16.27 13.61 13.61
C LYS A 330 15.71 14.35 12.40
N TYR A 331 14.57 13.89 11.85
CA TYR A 331 13.97 14.46 10.66
C TYR A 331 12.52 14.88 10.90
N ILE A 332 12.16 16.07 10.46
CA ILE A 332 10.80 16.60 10.41
C ILE A 332 10.37 16.65 8.94
N VAL A 333 9.25 15.97 8.60
CA VAL A 333 8.78 15.81 7.23
C VAL A 333 7.28 16.04 7.15
N GLY A 334 6.85 17.28 6.96
CA GLY A 334 5.44 17.64 6.75
C GLY A 334 4.65 18.03 8.00
N CYS A 335 5.25 18.00 9.19
CA CYS A 335 4.60 18.46 10.42
C CYS A 335 4.31 19.96 10.39
N GLY A 336 3.32 20.38 11.19
CA GLY A 336 2.97 21.79 11.41
C GLY A 336 2.73 22.13 12.86
N LEU A 337 2.34 23.38 13.09
CA LEU A 337 1.92 23.89 14.40
C LEU A 337 0.40 23.85 14.53
N GLN A 338 -0.10 23.75 15.76
CA GLN A 338 -1.52 23.78 16.08
C GLN A 338 -2.07 25.20 16.04
N ASP A 339 -1.36 26.15 16.63
CA ASP A 339 -1.76 27.53 16.90
C ASP A 339 -0.63 28.50 16.62
N SER A 340 -0.92 29.76 16.30
CA SER A 340 0.07 30.80 16.06
C SER A 340 0.85 31.22 17.33
N ARG A 341 0.34 30.95 18.49
CA ARG A 341 0.87 31.41 19.78
C ARG A 341 1.70 30.35 20.50
N GLU A 342 1.58 29.07 20.09
CA GLU A 342 2.29 27.99 20.74
C GLU A 342 3.81 28.14 20.63
N PRO A 343 4.55 27.77 21.70
CA PRO A 343 5.99 27.84 21.69
C PRO A 343 6.54 26.82 20.67
N VAL A 344 7.56 27.22 19.96
CA VAL A 344 8.29 26.33 19.06
C VAL A 344 9.48 25.76 19.80
N ASN A 345 9.65 24.43 19.77
CA ASN A 345 10.83 23.77 20.32
C ASN A 345 12.08 24.23 19.56
N LYS A 346 13.05 24.81 20.28
CA LYS A 346 14.38 25.07 19.73
C LYS A 346 15.17 23.77 19.81
N ASN A 347 15.46 23.18 18.69
CA ASN A 347 16.13 21.88 18.59
C ASN A 347 17.02 21.83 17.34
N GLU A 348 17.85 20.78 17.27
CA GLU A 348 18.77 20.54 16.15
C GLU A 348 18.12 19.68 15.04
N ASN A 349 16.81 19.60 14.97
CA ASN A 349 16.11 18.81 13.97
C ASN A 349 16.47 19.24 12.55
N VAL A 350 16.56 18.29 11.67
CA VAL A 350 16.65 18.54 10.23
C VAL A 350 15.23 18.66 9.66
N TYR A 351 14.80 19.88 9.37
CA TYR A 351 13.54 20.14 8.70
C TYR A 351 13.68 19.87 7.21
N ILE A 352 13.14 18.75 6.73
CA ILE A 352 13.10 18.41 5.31
C ILE A 352 11.93 19.10 4.63
N SER A 353 10.76 19.07 5.28
CA SER A 353 9.56 19.81 4.87
C SER A 353 8.70 20.14 6.08
N VAL A 354 7.82 21.12 5.91
CA VAL A 354 6.78 21.49 6.86
C VAL A 354 5.44 21.60 6.16
N ARG A 355 4.34 21.56 6.89
CA ARG A 355 3.01 21.57 6.34
C ARG A 355 2.74 22.78 5.42
N GLY A 356 3.07 24.00 5.86
CA GLY A 356 2.80 25.21 5.09
C GLY A 356 3.77 26.37 5.34
N LYS A 357 3.57 27.44 4.57
CA LYS A 357 4.41 28.64 4.61
C LYS A 357 4.32 29.37 5.97
N MET A 358 3.15 29.32 6.63
CA MET A 358 2.94 29.97 7.93
C MET A 358 3.74 29.26 9.02
N THR A 359 3.79 27.94 9.02
CA THR A 359 4.68 27.18 9.91
C THR A 359 6.15 27.55 9.65
N LYS A 360 6.62 27.61 8.39
CA LYS A 360 7.98 28.05 8.06
C LYS A 360 8.28 29.41 8.68
N GLN A 361 7.39 30.38 8.50
CA GLN A 361 7.59 31.75 9.01
C GLN A 361 7.69 31.75 10.54
N ARG A 362 6.84 30.99 11.23
CA ARG A 362 6.90 30.84 12.71
C ARG A 362 8.20 30.24 13.18
N LEU A 363 8.72 29.21 12.50
CA LEU A 363 10.00 28.58 12.82
C LEU A 363 11.14 29.59 12.71
N ILE A 364 11.18 30.35 11.60
CA ILE A 364 12.20 31.40 11.36
C ILE A 364 12.12 32.50 12.43
N ASN A 365 10.92 32.99 12.74
CA ASN A 365 10.70 34.03 13.77
C ASN A 365 11.13 33.58 15.17
N ASN A 366 11.19 32.26 15.43
CA ASN A 366 11.72 31.68 16.66
C ASN A 366 13.22 31.32 16.57
N GLY A 367 13.91 31.75 15.52
CA GLY A 367 15.36 31.62 15.36
C GLY A 367 15.81 30.25 14.84
N ILE A 368 14.89 29.42 14.31
CA ILE A 368 15.24 28.15 13.69
C ILE A 368 15.73 28.40 12.26
N ARG A 369 16.92 27.88 11.95
CA ARG A 369 17.47 27.94 10.60
C ARG A 369 16.89 26.86 9.71
N LEU A 370 16.27 27.26 8.64
CA LEU A 370 15.70 26.35 7.64
C LEU A 370 16.44 26.49 6.29
N LYS A 371 16.47 25.43 5.51
CA LYS A 371 16.98 25.49 4.12
C LYS A 371 16.06 26.37 3.27
N ASP A 372 16.63 27.12 2.34
CA ASP A 372 15.85 28.02 1.44
C ASP A 372 14.81 27.26 0.62
N ASN A 373 15.17 26.06 0.15
CA ASN A 373 14.35 25.19 -0.69
C ASN A 373 13.45 24.21 0.07
N ILE A 374 13.15 24.48 1.36
CA ILE A 374 12.26 23.62 2.15
C ILE A 374 10.91 23.45 1.44
N LYS A 375 10.41 22.20 1.39
CA LYS A 375 9.13 21.90 0.75
C LYS A 375 7.96 22.12 1.71
N PHE A 376 6.77 22.34 1.12
CA PHE A 376 5.51 22.51 1.84
C PHE A 376 4.57 21.39 1.43
N VAL A 377 4.32 20.45 2.31
CA VAL A 377 3.45 19.31 2.04
C VAL A 377 3.00 18.66 3.34
N ASP A 378 1.73 18.27 3.40
CA ASP A 378 1.23 17.42 4.46
C ASP A 378 1.17 15.97 3.95
N PRO A 379 1.82 15.02 4.63
CA PRO A 379 1.85 13.62 4.21
C PRO A 379 0.48 12.93 4.15
N GLY A 380 -0.55 13.47 4.81
CA GLY A 380 -1.94 13.01 4.70
C GLY A 380 -2.47 13.01 3.27
N LEU A 381 -1.86 13.81 2.39
CA LEU A 381 -2.18 13.82 0.96
C LEU A 381 -1.85 12.51 0.23
N LEU A 382 -1.05 11.60 0.83
CA LEU A 382 -0.78 10.29 0.24
C LEU A 382 -1.90 9.26 0.48
N VAL A 383 -2.93 9.58 1.22
CA VAL A 383 -3.98 8.60 1.56
C VAL A 383 -4.64 8.01 0.31
N SER A 384 -4.83 8.78 -0.75
CA SER A 384 -5.37 8.28 -2.03
C SER A 384 -4.40 7.39 -2.82
N LYS A 385 -3.11 7.44 -2.51
CA LYS A 385 -2.11 6.52 -3.07
C LYS A 385 -2.01 5.22 -2.28
N ILE A 386 -2.38 5.25 -1.01
CA ILE A 386 -2.41 4.06 -0.15
C ILE A 386 -3.70 3.26 -0.38
N TYR A 387 -4.84 3.96 -0.54
CA TYR A 387 -6.15 3.35 -0.70
C TYR A 387 -6.76 3.74 -2.04
N ASP A 388 -6.86 2.77 -2.93
CA ASP A 388 -7.62 2.89 -4.18
C ASP A 388 -8.98 2.21 -4.01
N PHE A 389 -10.04 2.98 -4.15
CA PHE A 389 -11.41 2.48 -4.04
C PHE A 389 -12.10 2.35 -5.40
N GLY A 390 -11.41 2.69 -6.50
CA GLY A 390 -12.06 2.82 -7.79
C GLY A 390 -13.23 3.84 -7.76
N ASP A 391 -14.26 3.56 -8.52
CA ASP A 391 -15.49 4.38 -8.53
C ASP A 391 -16.41 3.98 -7.38
N VAL A 392 -16.51 4.87 -6.38
CA VAL A 392 -17.44 4.72 -5.26
C VAL A 392 -18.71 5.51 -5.54
N GLN A 393 -19.86 4.82 -5.50
CA GLN A 393 -21.16 5.46 -5.66
C GLN A 393 -21.40 6.50 -4.55
N LYS A 394 -21.79 7.73 -4.94
CA LYS A 394 -22.16 8.77 -3.99
C LYS A 394 -23.51 8.43 -3.33
N LYS A 395 -23.52 8.38 -2.02
CA LYS A 395 -24.69 8.06 -1.19
C LYS A 395 -25.22 9.29 -0.44
N TYR A 396 -24.34 10.22 -0.14
CA TYR A 396 -24.64 11.38 0.70
C TYR A 396 -24.22 12.68 0.00
N LYS A 397 -25.09 13.66 0.05
CA LYS A 397 -24.76 15.02 -0.45
C LYS A 397 -23.69 15.67 0.40
N ILE A 398 -23.77 15.53 1.73
CA ILE A 398 -22.84 16.12 2.68
C ILE A 398 -22.46 15.07 3.73
N GLY A 399 -21.15 14.94 3.98
CA GLY A 399 -20.60 14.27 5.14
C GLY A 399 -20.01 15.25 6.13
N ILE A 400 -20.08 14.96 7.41
CA ILE A 400 -19.45 15.77 8.47
C ILE A 400 -18.38 14.95 9.16
N ILE A 401 -17.16 15.49 9.21
CA ILE A 401 -16.03 14.89 9.93
C ILE A 401 -15.69 15.78 11.12
N PRO A 402 -16.21 15.47 12.31
CA PRO A 402 -15.89 16.24 13.51
C PRO A 402 -14.45 15.99 13.96
N HIS A 403 -13.84 16.98 14.58
CA HIS A 403 -12.72 16.73 15.47
C HIS A 403 -13.20 15.86 16.64
N TYR A 404 -12.37 14.95 17.12
CA TYR A 404 -12.77 13.98 18.15
C TYR A 404 -13.36 14.64 19.42
N VAL A 405 -12.95 15.85 19.74
CA VAL A 405 -13.50 16.64 20.86
C VAL A 405 -14.93 17.14 20.58
N ASP A 406 -15.24 17.41 19.30
CA ASP A 406 -16.53 17.96 18.87
C ASP A 406 -17.59 16.89 18.58
N GLU A 407 -17.20 15.63 18.45
CA GLU A 407 -18.06 14.59 17.88
C GLU A 407 -19.40 14.44 18.59
N ASP A 408 -19.41 14.43 19.91
CA ASP A 408 -20.64 14.27 20.69
C ASP A 408 -21.59 15.45 20.50
N ASN A 409 -21.03 16.67 20.38
CA ASN A 409 -21.80 17.88 20.12
C ASN A 409 -22.35 17.88 18.67
N VAL A 410 -21.54 17.45 17.71
CA VAL A 410 -21.97 17.31 16.31
C VAL A 410 -23.13 16.33 16.18
N ARG A 411 -23.04 15.17 16.85
CA ARG A 411 -24.12 14.19 16.87
C ARG A 411 -25.42 14.74 17.47
N LYS A 412 -25.33 15.56 18.52
CA LYS A 412 -26.49 16.22 19.13
C LYS A 412 -27.14 17.25 18.19
N ILE A 413 -26.32 18.05 17.48
CA ILE A 413 -26.81 19.15 16.64
C ILE A 413 -27.33 18.64 15.29
N TYR A 414 -26.57 17.74 14.62
CA TYR A 414 -26.86 17.31 13.26
C TYR A 414 -27.66 15.99 13.20
N GLY A 415 -27.57 15.14 14.25
CA GLY A 415 -28.29 13.88 14.34
C GLY A 415 -28.10 13.02 13.10
N ASP A 416 -29.16 12.32 12.70
CA ASP A 416 -29.16 11.42 11.54
C ASP A 416 -29.39 12.12 10.19
N LYS A 417 -29.49 13.46 10.19
CA LYS A 417 -29.70 14.24 8.96
C LYS A 417 -28.48 14.25 8.04
N TYR A 418 -27.28 14.00 8.60
CA TYR A 418 -26.02 14.04 7.88
C TYR A 418 -25.20 12.78 8.18
N ASN A 419 -24.39 12.36 7.21
CA ASN A 419 -23.44 11.27 7.42
C ASN A 419 -22.27 11.77 8.30
N ILE A 420 -22.28 11.41 9.58
CA ILE A 420 -21.20 11.78 10.52
C ILE A 420 -20.11 10.69 10.48
N ILE A 421 -18.91 11.09 10.05
CA ILE A 421 -17.75 10.21 9.91
C ILE A 421 -16.83 10.44 11.09
N SER A 422 -16.80 9.50 12.02
CA SER A 422 -15.95 9.56 13.22
C SER A 422 -14.48 9.39 12.88
N MET A 423 -13.63 10.20 13.52
CA MET A 423 -12.17 10.02 13.53
C MET A 423 -11.69 9.20 14.73
N LYS A 424 -12.56 8.79 15.65
CA LYS A 424 -12.22 7.94 16.83
C LYS A 424 -12.11 6.47 16.40
N THR A 425 -11.16 6.15 15.55
CA THR A 425 -10.94 4.80 15.03
C THR A 425 -9.56 4.66 14.41
N SER A 426 -9.03 3.43 14.38
CA SER A 426 -7.85 3.04 13.58
C SER A 426 -8.19 2.66 12.13
N ASP A 427 -9.48 2.53 11.79
CA ASP A 427 -9.96 2.18 10.44
C ASP A 427 -9.89 3.38 9.50
N VAL A 428 -8.68 3.76 9.11
CA VAL A 428 -8.45 4.87 8.16
C VAL A 428 -9.03 4.55 6.78
N GLN A 429 -8.98 3.29 6.34
CA GLN A 429 -9.58 2.85 5.09
C GLN A 429 -11.10 3.06 5.10
N GLY A 430 -11.76 2.71 6.20
CA GLY A 430 -13.19 2.95 6.38
C GLY A 430 -13.55 4.43 6.39
N ILE A 431 -12.74 5.28 7.03
CA ILE A 431 -12.90 6.75 6.96
C ILE A 431 -12.84 7.21 5.50
N CYS A 432 -11.81 6.80 4.75
CA CYS A 432 -11.61 7.20 3.34
C CYS A 432 -12.76 6.74 2.44
N ARG A 433 -13.26 5.53 2.63
CA ARG A 433 -14.43 5.00 1.92
C ARG A 433 -15.66 5.86 2.16
N LYS A 434 -15.95 6.18 3.43
CA LYS A 434 -17.09 7.04 3.80
C LYS A 434 -16.96 8.46 3.23
N ILE A 435 -15.74 9.00 3.18
CA ILE A 435 -15.47 10.27 2.49
C ILE A 435 -15.84 10.17 1.01
N LYS A 436 -15.39 9.13 0.32
CA LYS A 436 -15.69 8.90 -1.11
C LYS A 436 -17.19 8.74 -1.37
N GLU A 437 -17.99 8.27 -0.42
CA GLU A 437 -19.45 8.16 -0.51
C GLU A 437 -20.18 9.51 -0.41
N CYS A 438 -19.48 10.60 -0.07
CA CYS A 438 -20.04 11.96 0.05
C CYS A 438 -19.69 12.82 -1.16
N GLU A 439 -20.60 13.75 -1.57
CA GLU A 439 -20.30 14.74 -2.61
C GLU A 439 -19.45 15.90 -2.06
N ILE A 440 -19.69 16.28 -0.80
CA ILE A 440 -19.01 17.38 -0.10
C ILE A 440 -18.72 16.97 1.33
N ILE A 441 -17.59 17.40 1.87
CA ILE A 441 -17.23 17.20 3.28
C ILE A 441 -17.19 18.54 4.02
N LEU A 442 -17.77 18.56 5.19
CA LEU A 442 -17.57 19.61 6.20
C LEU A 442 -16.74 19.02 7.33
N SER A 443 -15.66 19.67 7.75
CA SER A 443 -14.80 19.10 8.79
C SER A 443 -14.27 20.13 9.78
N SER A 444 -14.37 19.83 11.06
CA SER A 444 -13.61 20.51 12.13
C SER A 444 -12.28 19.78 12.46
N SER A 445 -11.96 18.69 11.74
CA SER A 445 -10.68 18.01 11.79
C SER A 445 -9.83 18.39 10.58
N LEU A 446 -8.57 18.80 10.80
CA LEU A 446 -7.66 19.08 9.67
C LEU A 446 -7.40 17.86 8.80
N HIS A 447 -7.18 16.69 9.39
CA HIS A 447 -7.00 15.44 8.63
C HIS A 447 -8.25 15.09 7.81
N GLY A 448 -9.45 15.41 8.31
CA GLY A 448 -10.68 15.24 7.54
C GLY A 448 -10.69 16.06 6.24
N ILE A 449 -10.15 17.27 6.25
CA ILE A 449 -9.98 18.11 5.06
C ILE A 449 -8.90 17.52 4.14
N ILE A 450 -7.73 17.20 4.69
CA ILE A 450 -6.58 16.71 3.92
C ILE A 450 -6.91 15.40 3.19
N PHE A 451 -7.53 14.44 3.89
CA PHE A 451 -7.95 13.18 3.29
C PHE A 451 -9.01 13.38 2.21
N SER A 452 -9.97 14.28 2.44
CA SER A 452 -10.99 14.59 1.44
C SER A 452 -10.37 15.18 0.17
N HIS A 453 -9.48 16.16 0.30
CA HIS A 453 -8.75 16.75 -0.83
C HIS A 453 -7.93 15.67 -1.58
N SER A 454 -7.21 14.84 -0.85
CA SER A 454 -6.45 13.73 -1.45
C SER A 454 -7.34 12.77 -2.25
N LEU A 455 -8.55 12.50 -1.76
CA LEU A 455 -9.52 11.60 -2.39
C LEU A 455 -10.39 12.28 -3.47
N GLY A 456 -10.11 13.55 -3.79
CA GLY A 456 -10.85 14.31 -4.80
C GLY A 456 -12.27 14.72 -4.37
N VAL A 457 -12.53 14.77 -3.06
CA VAL A 457 -13.82 15.20 -2.50
C VAL A 457 -13.67 16.63 -1.96
N PRO A 458 -14.46 17.60 -2.44
CA PRO A 458 -14.44 18.97 -1.93
C PRO A 458 -14.67 19.00 -0.42
N ALA A 459 -13.88 19.81 0.29
CA ALA A 459 -13.97 19.89 1.74
C ALA A 459 -13.82 21.32 2.25
N TYR A 460 -14.60 21.64 3.28
CA TYR A 460 -14.62 22.96 3.89
C TYR A 460 -14.50 22.89 5.39
N HIS A 461 -13.77 23.84 5.97
CA HIS A 461 -13.64 23.95 7.42
C HIS A 461 -14.94 24.41 8.06
N ILE A 462 -15.37 23.71 9.10
CA ILE A 462 -16.53 24.06 9.93
C ILE A 462 -16.06 24.20 11.38
N GLU A 463 -16.36 25.35 11.96
CA GLU A 463 -16.01 25.66 13.35
C GLU A 463 -17.19 25.33 14.25
N MET A 464 -17.08 24.26 15.05
CA MET A 464 -18.17 23.67 15.86
C MET A 464 -18.16 24.11 17.31
N MET A 465 -16.98 24.28 17.89
CA MET A 465 -16.78 24.81 19.22
C MET A 465 -15.69 25.89 19.19
N LYS A 466 -15.63 26.75 20.19
CA LYS A 466 -14.40 27.47 20.51
C LYS A 466 -13.38 26.46 21.00
N LEU A 467 -12.88 25.64 20.09
CA LEU A 467 -11.77 24.76 20.36
C LEU A 467 -10.61 25.61 20.81
N ARG A 468 -10.30 25.54 22.12
CA ARG A 468 -9.12 26.13 22.74
C ARG A 468 -8.65 27.38 21.99
N GLU A 469 -9.51 28.39 21.90
CA GLU A 469 -9.17 29.72 21.34
C GLU A 469 -8.11 29.71 20.20
N GLY A 470 -8.05 28.68 19.40
CA GLY A 470 -7.17 28.58 18.26
C GLY A 470 -7.60 29.61 17.19
N ASP A 471 -6.64 30.22 16.53
CA ASP A 471 -6.85 31.18 15.45
C ASP A 471 -7.06 30.51 14.10
N ASN A 472 -7.38 29.19 14.08
CA ASN A 472 -7.46 28.36 12.90
C ASN A 472 -6.14 28.28 12.11
N PHE A 473 -5.02 28.55 12.77
CA PHE A 473 -3.69 28.56 12.17
C PHE A 473 -3.40 27.30 11.37
N LYS A 474 -3.63 26.10 11.93
CA LYS A 474 -3.33 24.82 11.26
C LYS A 474 -4.05 24.65 9.93
N PHE A 475 -5.29 25.13 9.82
CA PHE A 475 -6.06 25.08 8.58
C PHE A 475 -5.54 26.08 7.55
N LYS A 476 -5.36 27.34 7.95
CA LYS A 476 -4.79 28.39 7.09
C LYS A 476 -3.41 27.97 6.59
N ASP A 477 -2.56 27.45 7.47
CA ASP A 477 -1.20 26.97 7.14
C ASP A 477 -1.23 25.87 6.06
N TYR A 478 -2.12 24.89 6.19
CA TYR A 478 -2.29 23.84 5.19
C TYR A 478 -2.62 24.42 3.79
N TYR A 479 -3.54 25.35 3.70
CA TYR A 479 -3.88 25.97 2.41
C TYR A 479 -2.69 26.69 1.76
N THR A 480 -1.72 27.14 2.53
CA THR A 480 -0.49 27.77 2.01
C THR A 480 0.52 26.78 1.42
N CYS A 481 0.28 25.47 1.50
CA CYS A 481 1.21 24.47 0.93
C CYS A 481 1.16 24.44 -0.59
N TYR A 482 0.04 24.86 -1.18
CA TYR A 482 -0.16 24.83 -2.63
C TYR A 482 0.51 26.02 -3.32
N ASN A 483 0.84 25.85 -4.61
CA ASN A 483 1.37 26.94 -5.44
C ASN A 483 0.23 27.84 -5.98
N SER A 484 -0.98 27.29 -6.12
CA SER A 484 -2.21 28.02 -6.39
C SER A 484 -2.65 28.80 -5.14
N GLU A 485 -3.12 30.03 -5.32
CA GLU A 485 -3.72 30.79 -4.22
C GLU A 485 -5.12 30.25 -3.95
N LEU A 486 -5.21 29.26 -3.03
CA LEU A 486 -6.47 28.76 -2.58
C LEU A 486 -7.08 29.64 -1.49
N HIS A 487 -8.36 29.93 -1.62
CA HIS A 487 -9.11 30.66 -0.64
C HIS A 487 -9.51 29.75 0.53
N TYR A 488 -9.08 30.08 1.74
CA TYR A 488 -9.51 29.40 2.95
C TYR A 488 -10.85 29.98 3.42
N GLU A 489 -11.84 29.11 3.58
CA GLU A 489 -13.14 29.47 4.12
C GLU A 489 -13.44 28.70 5.40
N ASN A 490 -14.11 29.35 6.34
CA ASN A 490 -14.50 28.80 7.62
C ASN A 490 -15.97 29.07 7.93
N PHE A 491 -16.77 28.03 7.99
CA PHE A 491 -18.18 28.12 8.37
C PHE A 491 -18.34 28.04 9.87
N LYS A 492 -18.83 29.12 10.49
CA LYS A 492 -19.13 29.14 11.95
C LYS A 492 -20.46 28.49 12.22
N CYS A 493 -20.48 27.46 13.05
CA CYS A 493 -21.65 26.64 13.37
C CYS A 493 -21.81 26.38 14.86
N ILE A 494 -21.43 27.32 15.70
CA ILE A 494 -21.30 27.14 17.16
C ILE A 494 -22.66 26.87 17.74
N ASN A 495 -23.62 26.38 17.52
CA ASN A 495 -24.92 26.05 18.12
C ASN A 495 -26.06 26.02 17.11
N SER A 496 -25.77 26.02 15.80
CA SER A 496 -26.82 26.00 14.79
C SER A 496 -26.42 25.14 13.58
N ILE A 497 -27.42 24.50 12.97
CA ILE A 497 -27.24 23.75 11.73
C ILE A 497 -27.02 24.73 10.59
N ILE A 498 -25.97 24.53 9.78
CA ILE A 498 -25.84 25.26 8.52
C ILE A 498 -26.90 24.69 7.55
N PRO A 499 -27.73 25.54 6.93
CA PRO A 499 -28.65 25.07 5.91
C PRO A 499 -27.92 24.40 4.76
N PHE A 500 -28.43 23.25 4.36
CA PHE A 500 -27.88 22.43 3.28
C PHE A 500 -27.72 23.20 1.96
N GLU A 501 -28.75 23.97 1.60
CA GLU A 501 -28.79 24.78 0.39
C GLU A 501 -27.67 25.80 0.34
N ARG A 502 -27.34 26.42 1.48
CA ARG A 502 -26.24 27.39 1.60
C ARG A 502 -24.89 26.75 1.30
N ILE A 503 -24.68 25.51 1.75
CA ILE A 503 -23.44 24.79 1.52
C ILE A 503 -23.30 24.43 0.05
N LEU A 504 -24.36 23.93 -0.56
CA LEU A 504 -24.40 23.55 -1.97
C LEU A 504 -24.21 24.76 -2.90
N GLU A 505 -24.84 25.88 -2.56
CA GLU A 505 -24.68 27.13 -3.29
C GLU A 505 -23.25 27.64 -3.20
N TYR A 506 -22.68 27.64 -2.00
CA TYR A 506 -21.31 28.04 -1.78
C TYR A 506 -20.33 27.18 -2.58
N ASP A 507 -20.51 25.86 -2.52
CA ASP A 507 -19.66 24.92 -3.25
C ASP A 507 -19.72 25.13 -4.76
N ARG A 508 -20.93 25.30 -5.34
CA ARG A 508 -21.10 25.58 -6.78
C ARG A 508 -20.32 26.80 -7.24
N ASN A 509 -20.27 27.85 -6.41
CA ASN A 509 -19.66 29.13 -6.76
C ASN A 509 -18.14 29.20 -6.45
N ASN A 510 -17.64 28.35 -5.52
CA ASN A 510 -16.31 28.49 -4.96
C ASN A 510 -15.46 27.22 -4.96
N ARG A 511 -15.97 26.07 -5.46
CA ARG A 511 -15.29 24.77 -5.40
C ARG A 511 -13.83 24.85 -5.85
N THR A 512 -13.59 25.38 -7.04
CA THR A 512 -12.24 25.47 -7.62
C THR A 512 -11.35 26.51 -6.97
N LYS A 513 -11.94 27.51 -6.28
CA LYS A 513 -11.19 28.53 -5.54
C LYS A 513 -10.77 28.05 -4.16
N CYS A 514 -11.55 27.16 -3.52
CA CYS A 514 -11.36 26.71 -2.17
C CYS A 514 -10.75 25.29 -2.06
N ASN A 515 -10.76 24.53 -3.13
CA ASN A 515 -10.25 23.17 -3.10
C ASN A 515 -9.14 22.99 -4.14
N PRO A 516 -8.07 22.23 -3.79
CA PRO A 516 -6.97 21.96 -4.72
C PRO A 516 -7.45 21.11 -5.88
N SER A 517 -6.90 21.36 -7.05
CA SER A 517 -7.10 20.48 -8.21
C SER A 517 -6.40 19.14 -8.02
N GLY A 518 -6.82 18.11 -8.75
CA GLY A 518 -6.11 16.83 -8.78
C GLY A 518 -4.62 16.98 -9.14
N LYS A 519 -4.29 17.95 -10.00
CA LYS A 519 -2.91 18.28 -10.36
C LYS A 519 -2.13 18.85 -9.17
N ASP A 520 -2.73 19.76 -8.39
CA ASP A 520 -2.07 20.29 -7.18
C ASP A 520 -1.78 19.19 -6.18
N ILE A 521 -2.72 18.29 -5.97
CA ILE A 521 -2.56 17.10 -5.08
C ILE A 521 -1.42 16.23 -5.57
N LEU A 522 -1.40 15.89 -6.86
CA LEU A 522 -0.37 15.04 -7.44
C LEU A 522 1.03 15.63 -7.28
N ILE A 523 1.21 16.93 -7.57
CA ILE A 523 2.47 17.63 -7.39
C ILE A 523 2.95 17.49 -5.93
N LYS A 524 2.04 17.69 -4.96
CA LYS A 524 2.39 17.58 -3.54
C LYS A 524 2.75 16.16 -3.12
N GLN A 525 2.04 15.17 -3.64
CA GLN A 525 2.36 13.76 -3.42
C GLN A 525 3.75 13.40 -3.96
N GLN A 526 4.10 13.83 -5.16
CA GLN A 526 5.41 13.62 -5.75
C GLN A 526 6.52 14.38 -5.01
N GLU A 527 6.28 15.65 -4.66
CA GLU A 527 7.21 16.41 -3.82
C GLU A 527 7.53 15.66 -2.52
N PHE A 528 6.51 15.09 -1.85
CA PHE A 528 6.72 14.34 -0.61
C PHE A 528 7.54 13.08 -0.84
N LEU A 529 7.20 12.26 -1.82
CA LEU A 529 7.91 11.01 -2.10
C LEU A 529 9.38 11.25 -2.48
N SER A 530 9.69 12.38 -3.12
CA SER A 530 11.05 12.74 -3.55
C SER A 530 11.99 13.14 -2.40
N ILE A 531 11.43 13.58 -1.27
CA ILE A 531 12.22 14.14 -0.14
C ILE A 531 12.35 13.20 1.05
N LEU A 532 11.85 11.98 0.95
CA LEU A 532 11.88 11.03 2.05
C LEU A 532 13.30 10.75 2.54
N PRO A 533 13.54 10.74 3.88
CA PRO A 533 14.80 10.29 4.46
C PRO A 533 14.94 8.76 4.37
N TYR A 534 16.12 8.24 4.72
CA TYR A 534 16.38 6.79 4.75
C TYR A 534 16.09 6.09 3.42
N LYS A 535 16.64 6.65 2.33
CA LYS A 535 16.38 6.21 0.94
C LYS A 535 16.70 4.74 0.70
N GLU A 536 17.66 4.20 1.43
CA GLU A 536 18.09 2.80 1.38
C GLU A 536 17.02 1.81 1.86
N TYR A 537 16.10 2.25 2.73
CA TYR A 537 15.02 1.41 3.28
C TYR A 537 13.66 1.66 2.62
N LEU A 538 13.60 2.54 1.63
CA LEU A 538 12.34 2.85 0.97
C LEU A 538 11.74 1.64 0.26
N ASN A 539 10.43 1.48 0.41
CA ASN A 539 9.63 0.57 -0.38
C ASN A 539 9.59 1.03 -1.85
N LYS A 540 10.64 0.71 -2.58
CA LYS A 540 10.77 1.10 -3.99
C LYS A 540 9.58 0.65 -4.82
N LYS A 541 9.04 -0.55 -4.56
CA LYS A 541 7.86 -1.06 -5.24
C LYS A 541 6.64 -0.16 -5.02
N PHE A 542 6.34 0.21 -3.76
CA PHE A 542 5.24 1.14 -3.47
C PHE A 542 5.47 2.50 -4.11
N ILE A 543 6.68 3.07 -3.97
CA ILE A 543 7.02 4.40 -4.50
C ILE A 543 6.97 4.41 -6.03
N VAL A 544 7.55 3.41 -6.67
CA VAL A 544 7.58 3.25 -8.13
C VAL A 544 6.17 2.99 -8.68
N HIS A 545 5.41 2.07 -8.09
CA HIS A 545 4.03 1.79 -8.50
C HIS A 545 3.08 2.98 -8.30
N GLN A 546 3.41 3.91 -7.41
CA GLN A 546 2.60 5.11 -7.22
C GLN A 546 2.92 6.24 -8.20
N ASP A 547 4.03 6.15 -8.91
CA ASP A 547 4.47 7.15 -9.87
C ASP A 547 4.59 6.59 -11.30
N ILE A 548 3.62 5.76 -11.69
CA ILE A 548 3.45 5.29 -13.07
C ILE A 548 2.56 6.29 -13.79
N ASN A 549 3.11 6.92 -14.80
CA ASN A 549 2.50 8.03 -15.52
C ASN A 549 2.30 7.64 -16.99
N VAL A 550 1.06 7.45 -17.38
CA VAL A 550 0.67 7.17 -18.76
C VAL A 550 0.38 8.48 -19.48
N CYS A 551 1.15 8.77 -20.49
CA CYS A 551 1.08 10.01 -21.25
C CYS A 551 0.62 9.74 -22.66
N PHE A 552 -0.43 10.45 -23.09
CA PHE A 552 -0.91 10.38 -24.46
C PHE A 552 -1.46 11.74 -24.92
N THR A 553 -1.69 11.84 -26.22
CA THR A 553 -2.35 13.00 -26.84
C THR A 553 -3.36 12.53 -27.87
N SER A 554 -4.29 13.38 -28.19
CA SER A 554 -5.22 13.20 -29.30
C SER A 554 -5.41 14.51 -30.05
N HIS A 555 -6.10 14.48 -31.16
CA HIS A 555 -6.40 15.66 -31.95
C HIS A 555 -7.90 15.79 -32.21
N LYS A 556 -8.35 16.97 -32.67
CA LYS A 556 -9.77 17.33 -32.79
C LYS A 556 -10.59 16.34 -33.62
N ALA A 557 -10.02 15.72 -34.66
CA ALA A 557 -10.72 14.74 -35.48
C ALA A 557 -10.88 13.36 -34.81
N ARG A 558 -10.03 13.03 -33.83
CA ARG A 558 -10.04 11.72 -33.12
C ARG A 558 -10.64 11.76 -31.73
N ILE A 559 -10.62 12.91 -31.06
CA ILE A 559 -11.01 13.03 -29.64
C ILE A 559 -12.40 12.42 -29.32
N ASN A 560 -13.31 12.41 -30.27
CA ASN A 560 -14.64 11.80 -30.11
C ASN A 560 -14.65 10.26 -30.21
N LYS A 561 -13.56 9.62 -30.63
CA LYS A 561 -13.46 8.19 -30.92
C LYS A 561 -12.65 7.40 -29.90
N ILE A 562 -11.90 8.03 -29.01
CA ILE A 562 -10.92 7.41 -28.11
C ILE A 562 -11.49 6.88 -26.78
N LYS A 563 -12.82 6.79 -26.65
CA LYS A 563 -13.44 6.33 -25.39
C LYS A 563 -12.93 4.97 -24.95
N ARG A 564 -12.92 3.98 -25.87
CA ARG A 564 -12.44 2.62 -25.56
C ARG A 564 -10.98 2.60 -25.10
N PHE A 565 -10.13 3.40 -25.71
CA PHE A 565 -8.73 3.54 -25.31
C PHE A 565 -8.64 4.06 -23.86
N ILE A 566 -9.33 5.16 -23.54
CA ILE A 566 -9.36 5.70 -22.18
C ILE A 566 -9.88 4.66 -21.18
N ASP A 567 -10.96 3.94 -21.53
CA ASP A 567 -11.52 2.88 -20.68
C ASP A 567 -10.47 1.78 -20.38
N THR A 568 -9.62 1.41 -21.35
CA THR A 568 -8.55 0.43 -21.07
C THR A 568 -7.46 0.96 -20.12
N LEU A 569 -7.18 2.26 -20.13
CA LEU A 569 -6.23 2.88 -19.21
C LEU A 569 -6.76 2.97 -17.78
N LEU A 570 -8.05 3.29 -17.65
CA LEU A 570 -8.67 3.45 -16.32
C LEU A 570 -8.97 2.10 -15.65
N ASN A 571 -8.98 1.00 -16.39
CA ASN A 571 -9.26 -0.36 -15.91
C ASN A 571 -8.00 -1.23 -15.75
N GLN A 572 -6.82 -0.65 -15.59
CA GLN A 572 -5.60 -1.41 -15.34
C GLN A 572 -5.59 -2.04 -13.94
N THR A 573 -4.95 -3.21 -13.81
CA THR A 573 -4.82 -3.94 -12.52
C THR A 573 -3.98 -3.20 -11.48
N ILE A 574 -3.12 -2.28 -11.92
CA ILE A 574 -2.34 -1.40 -11.05
C ILE A 574 -2.74 0.06 -11.28
N PRO A 575 -2.69 0.88 -10.23
CA PRO A 575 -3.04 2.28 -10.34
C PRO A 575 -2.04 3.07 -11.20
N VAL A 576 -2.55 3.82 -12.17
CA VAL A 576 -1.76 4.67 -13.06
C VAL A 576 -2.28 6.11 -13.08
N ASN A 577 -1.37 7.08 -13.17
CA ASN A 577 -1.75 8.46 -13.44
C ASN A 577 -1.86 8.63 -14.97
N VAL A 578 -2.98 9.09 -15.47
CA VAL A 578 -3.26 9.22 -16.90
C VAL A 578 -3.24 10.68 -17.30
N TYR A 579 -2.38 11.05 -18.24
CA TYR A 579 -2.22 12.41 -18.73
C TYR A 579 -2.63 12.52 -20.19
N LEU A 580 -3.76 13.16 -20.43
CA LEU A 580 -4.18 13.64 -21.75
C LEU A 580 -3.64 15.06 -21.97
N THR A 581 -2.68 15.24 -22.84
CA THR A 581 -2.14 16.57 -23.18
C THR A 581 -2.73 17.10 -24.47
N LEU A 582 -3.44 18.22 -24.40
CA LEU A 582 -4.09 18.90 -25.52
C LEU A 582 -3.59 20.34 -25.65
N SER A 583 -3.70 20.92 -26.82
CA SER A 583 -3.31 22.32 -27.04
C SER A 583 -4.52 23.24 -27.17
N SER A 584 -4.43 24.43 -26.58
CA SER A 584 -5.45 25.48 -26.74
C SER A 584 -5.46 26.11 -28.14
N ASP A 585 -4.39 25.93 -28.93
CA ASP A 585 -4.41 26.33 -30.36
C ASP A 585 -5.36 25.45 -31.17
N GLU A 586 -5.50 24.17 -30.81
CA GLU A 586 -6.37 23.18 -31.47
C GLU A 586 -7.77 23.14 -30.85
N PHE A 587 -7.86 23.38 -29.55
CA PHE A 587 -9.10 23.44 -28.77
C PHE A 587 -9.23 24.79 -28.04
N PRO A 588 -9.58 25.88 -28.72
CA PRO A 588 -9.68 27.21 -28.07
C PRO A 588 -10.67 27.28 -26.92
N GLY A 589 -11.77 26.54 -27.01
CA GLY A 589 -12.79 26.40 -25.96
C GLY A 589 -12.43 25.42 -24.84
N LYS A 590 -11.24 24.79 -24.90
CA LYS A 590 -10.72 23.83 -23.91
C LYS A 590 -11.74 22.73 -23.53
N GLU A 591 -12.04 22.61 -22.25
CA GLU A 591 -12.97 21.59 -21.72
C GLU A 591 -14.34 21.62 -22.39
N ASN A 592 -14.81 22.79 -22.82
CA ASN A 592 -16.10 22.94 -23.46
C ASN A 592 -16.18 22.28 -24.85
N GLU A 593 -15.05 22.08 -25.50
CA GLU A 593 -14.95 21.37 -26.79
C GLU A 593 -14.70 19.86 -26.65
N LEU A 594 -14.51 19.37 -25.43
CA LEU A 594 -14.28 17.95 -25.22
C LEU A 594 -15.61 17.18 -25.18
N PRO A 595 -15.59 15.91 -25.62
CA PRO A 595 -16.75 15.03 -25.49
C PRO A 595 -17.16 14.85 -24.04
N GLU A 596 -18.46 14.67 -23.83
CA GLU A 596 -19.04 14.51 -22.49
C GLU A 596 -18.37 13.38 -21.69
N TYR A 597 -18.05 12.26 -22.33
CA TYR A 597 -17.41 11.13 -21.67
C TYR A 597 -16.02 11.46 -21.11
N ILE A 598 -15.29 12.46 -21.66
CA ILE A 598 -14.01 12.94 -21.10
C ILE A 598 -14.28 13.93 -19.97
N ARG A 599 -15.22 14.87 -20.16
CA ARG A 599 -15.54 15.90 -19.15
C ARG A 599 -16.05 15.29 -17.85
N ASN A 600 -16.76 14.17 -17.94
CA ASN A 600 -17.40 13.49 -16.80
C ASN A 600 -16.51 12.41 -16.15
N ILE A 601 -15.23 12.25 -16.55
CA ILE A 601 -14.30 11.35 -15.88
C ILE A 601 -14.05 11.84 -14.45
N ASN A 602 -14.62 11.13 -13.47
CA ASN A 602 -14.44 11.40 -12.05
C ASN A 602 -13.38 10.47 -11.45
N ASN A 603 -12.19 10.46 -12.05
CA ASN A 603 -11.05 9.71 -11.56
C ASN A 603 -9.91 10.65 -11.16
N PRO A 604 -9.47 10.69 -9.89
CA PRO A 604 -8.41 11.60 -9.41
C PRO A 604 -7.06 11.37 -10.08
N ARG A 605 -6.90 10.25 -10.78
CA ARG A 605 -5.68 9.92 -11.54
C ARG A 605 -5.77 10.26 -13.01
N PHE A 606 -6.89 10.81 -13.50
CA PHE A 606 -7.04 11.27 -14.87
C PHE A 606 -6.84 12.78 -14.94
N HIS A 607 -5.86 13.23 -15.71
CA HIS A 607 -5.44 14.63 -15.80
C HIS A 607 -5.48 15.12 -17.23
N ILE A 608 -6.11 16.27 -17.47
CA ILE A 608 -6.05 16.96 -18.74
C ILE A 608 -5.05 18.11 -18.64
N ASN A 609 -3.98 18.03 -19.43
CA ASN A 609 -2.97 19.08 -19.52
C ASN A 609 -3.24 19.99 -20.71
N TRP A 610 -3.49 21.25 -20.45
CA TRP A 610 -3.62 22.27 -21.48
C TRP A 610 -2.29 22.95 -21.75
N VAL A 611 -1.82 22.88 -23.00
CA VAL A 611 -0.62 23.59 -23.46
C VAL A 611 -1.02 24.65 -24.48
N LYS A 612 -0.30 25.76 -24.52
CA LYS A 612 -0.62 26.85 -25.43
C LYS A 612 -0.34 26.45 -26.88
N ARG A 613 0.89 26.00 -27.15
CA ARG A 613 1.36 25.67 -28.50
C ARG A 613 1.12 24.20 -28.85
N ASN A 614 0.58 23.94 -30.03
CA ASN A 614 0.47 22.58 -30.57
C ASN A 614 1.79 22.13 -31.19
N ILE A 615 2.52 21.28 -30.46
CA ILE A 615 3.72 20.59 -30.96
C ILE A 615 3.41 19.17 -31.47
N LYS A 616 2.21 18.97 -31.98
CA LYS A 616 1.75 17.70 -32.61
C LYS A 616 1.94 16.49 -31.68
N PRO A 617 2.40 15.28 -32.14
CA PRO A 617 2.55 14.13 -31.26
C PRO A 617 3.57 14.33 -30.13
N PHE A 618 4.54 15.22 -30.27
CA PHE A 618 5.56 15.49 -29.26
C PHE A 618 4.97 15.98 -27.93
N LYS A 619 3.76 16.58 -27.94
CA LYS A 619 3.07 16.98 -26.70
C LYS A 619 2.65 15.79 -25.84
N LYS A 620 2.64 14.55 -26.38
CA LYS A 620 2.27 13.30 -25.70
C LYS A 620 2.91 13.20 -24.32
N SER A 621 4.21 13.40 -24.24
CA SER A 621 4.99 13.27 -23.00
C SER A 621 5.71 14.54 -22.56
N LEU A 622 6.27 15.33 -23.51
CA LEU A 622 7.26 16.35 -23.22
C LEU A 622 6.79 17.39 -22.18
N TYR A 623 5.55 17.85 -22.28
CA TYR A 623 5.03 18.83 -21.32
C TYR A 623 4.77 18.22 -19.94
N THR A 624 4.40 16.94 -19.88
CA THR A 624 4.16 16.23 -18.61
C THR A 624 5.47 16.03 -17.86
N LEU A 625 6.59 15.85 -18.57
CA LEU A 625 7.93 15.70 -17.97
C LEU A 625 8.29 16.85 -17.01
N LYS A 626 7.77 18.06 -17.23
CA LYS A 626 8.05 19.22 -16.37
C LYS A 626 7.56 19.03 -14.93
N TYR A 627 6.57 18.21 -14.71
CA TYR A 627 5.92 18.00 -13.42
C TYR A 627 6.36 16.73 -12.72
N LEU A 628 7.08 15.84 -13.40
CA LEU A 628 7.48 14.53 -12.91
C LEU A 628 8.90 14.56 -12.31
N ASN A 629 9.18 13.61 -11.42
CA ASN A 629 10.51 13.42 -10.84
C ASN A 629 11.41 12.62 -11.79
N ASP A 630 12.72 12.68 -11.62
CA ASP A 630 13.68 11.99 -12.49
C ASP A 630 13.50 10.45 -12.48
N GLU A 631 13.02 9.90 -11.36
CA GLU A 631 12.77 8.45 -11.19
C GLU A 631 11.34 8.04 -11.57
N SER A 632 10.45 8.98 -11.94
CA SER A 632 9.08 8.66 -12.37
C SER A 632 9.09 7.71 -13.56
N ILE A 633 8.25 6.69 -13.50
CA ILE A 633 7.98 5.80 -14.65
C ILE A 633 7.02 6.50 -15.58
N ILE A 634 7.39 6.60 -16.83
CA ILE A 634 6.60 7.20 -17.88
C ILE A 634 6.31 6.13 -18.93
N ILE A 635 5.05 6.03 -19.31
CA ILE A 635 4.59 5.20 -20.41
C ILE A 635 3.96 6.12 -21.44
N THR A 636 4.49 6.15 -22.63
CA THR A 636 3.89 6.87 -23.75
C THR A 636 3.08 5.92 -24.62
N LEU A 637 1.87 6.34 -25.00
CA LEU A 637 0.93 5.58 -25.81
C LEU A 637 0.36 6.42 -26.93
N ASP A 638 0.01 5.75 -28.02
CA ASP A 638 -0.84 6.32 -29.08
C ASP A 638 -2.32 6.12 -28.71
N ASP A 639 -3.19 7.04 -29.17
CA ASP A 639 -4.61 7.07 -28.82
C ASP A 639 -5.48 6.03 -29.53
N ASP A 640 -4.86 5.15 -30.34
CA ASP A 640 -5.48 4.03 -31.05
C ASP A 640 -5.08 2.64 -30.50
N VAL A 641 -4.35 2.60 -29.38
CA VAL A 641 -3.89 1.37 -28.71
C VAL A 641 -4.94 0.87 -27.73
N LEU A 642 -5.21 -0.42 -27.71
CA LEU A 642 -6.04 -1.07 -26.70
C LEU A 642 -5.19 -2.01 -25.85
N LEU A 643 -5.22 -1.79 -24.54
CA LEU A 643 -4.48 -2.58 -23.57
C LEU A 643 -5.39 -3.63 -22.91
N ASN A 644 -4.82 -4.78 -22.57
CA ASN A 644 -5.44 -5.67 -21.60
C ASN A 644 -5.30 -5.06 -20.20
N ASN A 645 -6.14 -5.46 -19.26
CA ASN A 645 -6.18 -4.85 -17.92
C ASN A 645 -4.87 -5.02 -17.12
N ASP A 646 -4.06 -6.02 -17.44
CA ASP A 646 -2.77 -6.33 -16.81
C ASP A 646 -1.54 -5.85 -17.58
N THR A 647 -1.74 -5.20 -18.74
CA THR A 647 -0.64 -4.84 -19.65
C THR A 647 0.38 -3.93 -18.98
N ILE A 648 -0.06 -2.90 -18.27
CA ILE A 648 0.85 -1.96 -17.60
C ILE A 648 1.57 -2.65 -16.42
N GLU A 649 0.88 -3.51 -15.67
CA GLU A 649 1.49 -4.29 -14.60
C GLU A 649 2.61 -5.19 -15.14
N ILE A 650 2.37 -5.86 -16.26
CA ILE A 650 3.37 -6.68 -16.93
C ILE A 650 4.55 -5.81 -17.39
N ALA A 651 4.28 -4.66 -18.03
CA ALA A 651 5.32 -3.76 -18.48
C ALA A 651 6.24 -3.29 -17.35
N VAL A 652 5.66 -2.90 -16.23
CA VAL A 652 6.38 -2.45 -15.04
C VAL A 652 7.20 -3.58 -14.41
N LYS A 653 6.72 -4.81 -14.44
CA LYS A 653 7.50 -5.99 -13.98
C LYS A 653 8.75 -6.26 -14.82
N TYR A 654 8.71 -5.96 -16.12
CA TYR A 654 9.87 -6.09 -17.00
C TYR A 654 10.83 -4.89 -16.92
N PHE A 655 10.32 -3.74 -16.50
CA PHE A 655 11.10 -2.51 -16.47
C PHE A 655 11.97 -2.44 -15.20
N ASP A 656 13.27 -2.55 -15.39
CA ASP A 656 14.28 -2.53 -14.31
C ASP A 656 14.89 -1.13 -14.05
N GLY A 657 14.46 -0.11 -14.79
CA GLY A 657 14.98 1.25 -14.70
C GLY A 657 16.36 1.46 -15.36
N ASN A 658 16.95 0.44 -15.97
CA ASN A 658 18.27 0.54 -16.60
C ASN A 658 18.20 0.92 -18.08
N TYR A 659 17.09 0.60 -18.74
CA TYR A 659 16.88 0.84 -20.18
C TYR A 659 15.44 1.20 -20.47
N PRO A 660 15.16 2.10 -21.42
CA PRO A 660 13.81 2.25 -21.96
C PRO A 660 13.39 0.96 -22.69
N LEU A 661 12.11 0.58 -22.53
CA LEU A 661 11.54 -0.58 -23.19
C LEU A 661 10.40 -0.15 -24.11
N SER A 662 10.32 -0.74 -25.32
CA SER A 662 9.22 -0.48 -26.24
C SER A 662 8.59 -1.76 -26.75
N VAL A 663 7.29 -1.73 -26.97
CA VAL A 663 6.59 -2.80 -27.67
C VAL A 663 6.93 -2.71 -29.15
N CYS A 664 7.34 -3.83 -29.71
CA CYS A 664 7.75 -3.91 -31.12
C CYS A 664 7.03 -5.04 -31.82
N ASN A 665 6.13 -4.72 -32.74
CA ASN A 665 5.49 -5.70 -33.63
C ASN A 665 6.36 -6.01 -34.88
N LYS A 666 7.29 -5.12 -35.21
CA LYS A 666 8.26 -5.34 -36.32
C LYS A 666 9.56 -4.61 -35.96
N ILE A 667 10.63 -5.36 -35.87
CA ILE A 667 12.00 -4.82 -35.79
C ILE A 667 12.36 -4.25 -37.16
N ARG A 668 12.45 -2.93 -37.26
CA ARG A 668 13.03 -2.27 -38.42
C ARG A 668 14.47 -1.88 -38.09
N SER A 669 15.43 -2.45 -38.77
CA SER A 669 16.80 -1.94 -38.75
C SER A 669 16.82 -0.62 -39.50
N VAL A 670 17.00 0.48 -38.82
CA VAL A 670 17.26 1.78 -39.47
C VAL A 670 18.53 2.30 -38.82
N GLY A 671 19.63 2.18 -39.52
CA GLY A 671 20.89 2.70 -39.07
C GLY A 671 21.83 2.89 -40.26
N TYR A 672 22.81 3.75 -40.11
CA TYR A 672 23.80 4.07 -41.14
C TYR A 672 24.59 2.85 -41.59
N ASP A 673 24.62 1.76 -40.79
CA ASP A 673 25.31 0.49 -41.10
C ASP A 673 24.45 -0.73 -40.79
N GLY A 674 23.13 -0.63 -40.75
CA GLY A 674 22.22 -1.76 -40.46
C GLY A 674 22.30 -2.34 -39.06
N LYS A 675 22.89 -1.65 -38.08
CA LYS A 675 23.19 -2.16 -36.74
C LYS A 675 22.31 -1.57 -35.61
N MET A 676 21.44 -0.62 -35.89
CA MET A 676 20.57 -0.01 -34.87
C MET A 676 19.12 -0.43 -35.01
N TYR A 677 18.56 -0.99 -33.94
CA TYR A 677 17.17 -1.37 -33.88
C TYR A 677 16.33 -0.17 -33.40
N ARG A 678 15.38 0.25 -34.22
CA ARG A 678 14.33 1.18 -33.80
C ARG A 678 13.05 0.39 -33.63
N PRO A 679 12.62 0.11 -32.41
CA PRO A 679 11.26 -0.37 -32.20
C PRO A 679 10.31 0.74 -32.66
N THR A 680 9.34 0.41 -33.51
CA THR A 680 8.22 1.29 -33.81
C THR A 680 7.27 1.20 -32.62
N GLY A 681 7.29 2.21 -31.74
CA GLY A 681 6.66 2.07 -30.46
C GLY A 681 5.40 2.89 -30.33
N CYS A 682 4.26 2.24 -30.41
CA CYS A 682 3.00 2.76 -29.88
C CYS A 682 2.92 2.60 -28.35
N PHE A 683 3.93 2.02 -27.70
CA PHE A 683 4.06 1.84 -26.26
C PHE A 683 5.55 1.89 -25.88
N THR A 684 5.93 2.87 -25.10
CA THR A 684 7.30 2.98 -24.59
C THR A 684 7.29 3.31 -23.10
N ILE A 685 8.08 2.56 -22.30
CA ILE A 685 8.23 2.76 -20.86
C ILE A 685 9.68 3.18 -20.54
N TYR A 686 9.85 4.23 -19.75
CA TYR A 686 11.14 4.81 -19.39
C TYR A 686 11.07 5.67 -18.13
N ASN A 687 12.21 6.03 -17.53
CA ASN A 687 12.27 7.05 -16.47
C ASN A 687 12.54 8.43 -17.06
N LYS A 688 12.06 9.49 -16.41
CA LYS A 688 12.29 10.86 -16.84
C LYS A 688 13.79 11.17 -16.97
N SER A 689 14.64 10.63 -16.11
CA SER A 689 16.10 10.79 -16.16
C SER A 689 16.72 10.38 -17.50
N MET A 690 16.04 9.53 -18.27
CA MET A 690 16.51 9.01 -19.57
C MET A 690 16.27 9.99 -20.73
N VAL A 691 15.56 11.10 -20.51
CA VAL A 691 15.15 12.07 -21.55
C VAL A 691 15.46 13.51 -21.16
N LYS A 692 16.63 13.76 -20.58
CA LYS A 692 17.06 15.10 -20.20
C LYS A 692 17.34 15.98 -21.43
N ASN A 693 17.32 17.31 -21.22
CA ASN A 693 17.67 18.33 -22.19
C ASN A 693 16.77 18.40 -23.45
N TRP A 694 15.61 17.81 -23.46
CA TRP A 694 14.72 17.83 -24.61
C TRP A 694 14.29 19.25 -25.01
N GLU A 695 14.16 20.17 -24.03
CA GLU A 695 13.70 21.56 -24.24
C GLU A 695 14.68 22.38 -25.06
N THR A 696 15.96 22.04 -25.02
CA THR A 696 16.99 22.73 -25.77
C THR A 696 17.19 22.15 -27.17
N ILE A 697 16.72 20.91 -27.41
CA ILE A 697 16.91 20.21 -28.68
C ILE A 697 15.71 20.38 -29.61
N ILE A 698 14.51 20.37 -29.08
CA ILE A 698 13.29 20.47 -29.89
C ILE A 698 13.17 21.83 -30.56
N ASN A 699 12.90 21.85 -31.86
CA ASN A 699 12.69 23.07 -32.67
C ASN A 699 11.57 22.81 -33.69
N ASP A 700 11.22 23.86 -34.47
CA ASP A 700 10.11 23.79 -35.41
C ASP A 700 10.36 22.79 -36.57
N ASP A 701 11.59 22.63 -37.00
CA ASP A 701 11.92 21.68 -38.06
C ASP A 701 11.70 20.24 -37.59
N ILE A 702 12.11 19.93 -36.35
CA ILE A 702 11.87 18.62 -35.73
C ILE A 702 10.36 18.42 -35.51
N ILE A 703 9.63 19.40 -34.99
CA ILE A 703 8.17 19.31 -34.78
C ILE A 703 7.44 19.05 -36.11
N ASN A 704 7.89 19.61 -37.20
CA ASN A 704 7.29 19.42 -38.51
C ASN A 704 7.47 18.05 -39.11
N THR A 705 8.41 17.25 -38.63
CA THR A 705 8.56 15.84 -39.03
C THR A 705 7.40 14.96 -38.57
N ASN A 706 6.66 15.30 -37.53
CA ASN A 706 5.64 14.46 -36.85
C ASN A 706 6.18 13.12 -36.34
N ASP A 707 7.49 12.97 -36.18
CA ASP A 707 8.16 11.72 -35.81
C ASP A 707 8.69 11.81 -34.37
N ASP A 708 7.78 11.74 -33.40
CA ASP A 708 8.11 11.79 -31.99
C ASP A 708 8.84 10.51 -31.50
N ASP A 709 8.60 9.38 -32.13
CA ASP A 709 9.27 8.13 -31.79
C ASP A 709 10.77 8.20 -32.06
N SER A 710 11.16 8.71 -33.24
CA SER A 710 12.58 8.93 -33.58
C SER A 710 13.22 9.96 -32.64
N PHE A 711 12.49 11.02 -32.31
CA PHE A 711 12.96 12.03 -31.38
C PHE A 711 13.23 11.43 -29.99
N MET A 712 12.27 10.66 -29.44
CA MET A 712 12.42 10.04 -28.12
C MET A 712 13.58 9.04 -28.08
N ILE A 713 13.76 8.21 -29.12
CA ILE A 713 14.88 7.29 -29.21
C ILE A 713 16.22 8.06 -29.24
N SER A 714 16.28 9.16 -29.99
CA SER A 714 17.48 9.99 -30.03
C SER A 714 17.78 10.66 -28.69
N LEU A 715 16.75 11.05 -27.94
CA LEU A 715 16.91 11.55 -26.57
C LEU A 715 17.45 10.49 -25.62
N PHE A 716 16.98 9.23 -25.74
CA PHE A 716 17.54 8.13 -24.96
C PHE A 716 19.02 7.97 -25.26
N TRP A 717 19.42 7.95 -26.52
CA TRP A 717 20.83 7.83 -26.90
C TRP A 717 21.67 9.01 -26.41
N LEU A 718 21.18 10.22 -26.52
CA LEU A 718 21.86 11.40 -26.01
C LEU A 718 22.15 11.33 -24.51
N ASN A 719 21.29 10.65 -23.77
CA ASN A 719 21.42 10.46 -22.31
C ASN A 719 22.11 9.14 -21.93
N GLY A 720 22.69 8.41 -22.91
CA GLY A 720 23.45 7.17 -22.65
C GLY A 720 22.63 5.90 -22.58
N TYR A 721 21.38 5.93 -23.02
CA TYR A 721 20.48 4.78 -22.97
C TYR A 721 20.15 4.27 -24.39
N TYR A 722 19.94 2.97 -24.51
CA TYR A 722 19.43 2.36 -25.75
C TYR A 722 18.18 1.53 -25.46
N ASN A 723 17.21 1.64 -26.35
CA ASN A 723 15.91 1.04 -26.23
C ASN A 723 15.97 -0.50 -26.39
N LYS A 724 15.20 -1.24 -25.61
CA LYS A 724 15.06 -2.68 -25.70
C LYS A 724 13.61 -3.08 -26.00
N PRO A 725 13.37 -4.21 -26.69
CA PRO A 725 12.02 -4.70 -26.92
C PRO A 725 11.42 -5.24 -25.62
N ILE A 726 10.11 -5.02 -25.43
CA ILE A 726 9.33 -5.63 -24.36
C ILE A 726 8.33 -6.64 -24.97
N PRO A 727 8.20 -7.85 -24.43
CA PRO A 727 7.31 -8.88 -24.97
C PRO A 727 5.88 -8.72 -24.47
N ILE A 728 5.23 -7.63 -24.83
CA ILE A 728 3.82 -7.35 -24.51
C ILE A 728 3.01 -7.33 -25.80
N ASP A 729 1.84 -7.97 -25.76
CA ASP A 729 0.89 -7.95 -26.86
C ASP A 729 -0.07 -6.76 -26.69
N ILE A 730 -0.13 -5.90 -27.69
CA ILE A 730 -1.07 -4.78 -27.74
C ILE A 730 -1.98 -4.93 -28.96
N LYS A 731 -3.20 -4.42 -28.82
CA LYS A 731 -4.18 -4.40 -29.91
C LYS A 731 -4.42 -2.96 -30.36
N PHE A 732 -4.75 -2.78 -31.61
CA PHE A 732 -5.15 -1.49 -32.18
C PHE A 732 -6.65 -1.43 -32.34
N ASP A 733 -7.25 -0.28 -32.01
CA ASP A 733 -8.69 -0.06 -32.23
C ASP A 733 -8.95 0.20 -33.73
N LYS A 734 -9.50 -0.81 -34.38
CA LYS A 734 -9.83 -0.73 -35.80
C LYS A 734 -10.83 0.38 -36.14
N ASN A 735 -11.62 0.84 -35.18
CA ASN A 735 -12.60 1.91 -35.38
C ASN A 735 -11.97 3.31 -35.43
N ILE A 736 -10.73 3.43 -34.91
CA ILE A 736 -9.95 4.67 -34.93
C ILE A 736 -9.09 4.75 -36.18
N ILE A 737 -8.63 3.58 -36.69
CA ILE A 737 -7.79 3.47 -37.90
C ILE A 737 -8.70 3.58 -39.13
N GLU A 738 -9.28 4.73 -39.40
CA GLU A 738 -9.90 4.99 -40.69
C GLU A 738 -8.84 5.32 -41.76
N LYS A 739 -9.09 4.84 -42.98
CA LYS A 739 -8.13 4.87 -44.09
C LYS A 739 -7.58 6.27 -44.43
N GLU A 740 -8.31 7.33 -44.10
CA GLU A 740 -8.00 8.71 -44.51
C GLU A 740 -7.26 9.59 -43.48
N SER A 741 -7.09 9.11 -42.23
CA SER A 741 -6.48 9.92 -41.14
C SER A 741 -5.27 9.29 -40.48
N SER A 742 -4.74 8.21 -41.00
CA SER A 742 -3.65 7.50 -40.36
C SER A 742 -2.29 8.07 -40.76
N LEU A 743 -1.41 8.20 -39.76
CA LEU A 743 0.01 8.43 -39.97
C LEU A 743 0.59 7.48 -41.04
N THR A 744 -0.03 6.28 -41.15
CA THR A 744 0.33 5.25 -42.15
C THR A 744 0.08 5.72 -43.60
N GLU A 745 -0.89 6.56 -43.83
CA GLU A 745 -1.15 7.08 -45.18
C GLU A 745 -0.27 8.28 -45.52
N PHE A 746 -0.06 9.15 -44.51
CA PHE A 746 0.97 10.20 -44.57
C PHE A 746 2.37 9.56 -44.80
N MET A 747 2.63 8.44 -44.15
CA MET A 747 3.91 7.71 -44.29
C MET A 747 4.00 6.90 -45.56
N LYS A 748 2.90 6.54 -46.23
CA LYS A 748 2.93 5.94 -47.58
C LYS A 748 3.17 6.99 -48.67
N LEU A 749 2.70 8.21 -48.48
CA LEU A 749 2.89 9.32 -49.40
C LEU A 749 4.29 9.94 -49.29
N ASN A 750 4.91 9.85 -48.11
CA ASN A 750 6.26 10.32 -47.85
C ASN A 750 7.13 9.09 -47.51
N ASP A 751 8.17 8.83 -48.29
CA ASP A 751 9.07 7.70 -48.04
C ASP A 751 9.56 7.71 -46.59
N VAL A 752 9.00 6.79 -45.77
CA VAL A 752 9.24 6.67 -44.31
C VAL A 752 10.74 6.57 -43.98
N ARG A 753 11.55 5.99 -44.90
CA ARG A 753 12.99 5.89 -44.72
C ARG A 753 13.65 7.27 -44.79
N ASN A 754 13.15 8.12 -45.66
CA ASN A 754 13.66 9.47 -45.79
C ASN A 754 13.20 10.38 -44.65
N LEU A 755 11.96 10.21 -44.16
CA LEU A 755 11.45 10.95 -42.99
C LEU A 755 12.27 10.65 -41.73
N ALA A 756 12.52 9.38 -41.41
CA ALA A 756 13.32 9.01 -40.25
C ALA A 756 14.78 9.52 -40.37
N LYS A 757 15.38 9.43 -41.53
CA LYS A 757 16.72 10.00 -41.79
C LYS A 757 16.73 11.51 -41.67
N THR A 758 15.69 12.19 -42.10
CA THR A 758 15.55 13.64 -41.97
C THR A 758 15.42 14.04 -40.48
N THR A 759 14.60 13.34 -39.71
CA THR A 759 14.48 13.58 -38.28
C THR A 759 15.80 13.34 -37.55
N ASP A 760 16.48 12.26 -37.82
CA ASP A 760 17.81 11.95 -37.25
C ASP A 760 18.85 13.02 -37.59
N SER A 761 18.88 13.49 -38.84
CA SER A 761 19.80 14.54 -39.28
C SER A 761 19.52 15.85 -38.53
N LEU A 762 18.25 16.26 -38.46
CA LEU A 762 17.83 17.47 -37.76
C LEU A 762 18.16 17.45 -36.27
N ILE A 763 17.94 16.28 -35.62
CA ILE A 763 18.28 16.08 -34.20
C ILE A 763 19.81 16.12 -34.05
N SER A 764 20.56 15.42 -34.91
CA SER A 764 22.01 15.39 -34.82
C SER A 764 22.63 16.76 -35.03
N GLU A 765 22.14 17.56 -35.98
CA GLU A 765 22.51 18.96 -36.18
C GLU A 765 22.22 19.83 -34.97
N SER A 766 21.02 19.64 -34.37
CA SER A 766 20.63 20.39 -33.16
C SER A 766 21.51 20.03 -31.96
N VAL A 767 21.82 18.74 -31.77
CA VAL A 767 22.71 18.26 -30.70
C VAL A 767 24.13 18.78 -30.91
N MET A 768 24.66 18.71 -32.10
CA MET A 768 25.99 19.23 -32.44
C MET A 768 26.10 20.72 -32.16
N LYS A 769 25.06 21.48 -32.53
CA LYS A 769 25.00 22.91 -32.36
C LYS A 769 25.01 23.34 -30.90
N ILE A 770 24.34 22.55 -30.04
CA ILE A 770 24.17 22.85 -28.62
C ILE A 770 25.31 22.28 -27.78
N THR A 771 25.78 21.07 -28.06
CA THR A 771 26.71 20.33 -27.21
C THR A 771 28.12 20.27 -27.79
N GLY A 772 28.33 20.58 -29.03
CA GLY A 772 29.59 20.38 -29.77
C GLY A 772 29.94 18.90 -30.00
N LYS A 773 29.00 17.98 -29.78
CA LYS A 773 29.20 16.53 -29.87
C LYS A 773 28.30 15.96 -30.97
N ASP A 774 28.88 15.11 -31.80
CA ASP A 774 28.12 14.31 -32.75
C ASP A 774 27.30 13.26 -32.00
N LEU A 775 25.97 13.22 -32.25
CA LEU A 775 25.05 12.30 -31.63
C LEU A 775 25.52 10.83 -31.77
N TYR A 776 26.01 10.46 -32.94
CA TYR A 776 26.45 9.10 -33.23
C TYR A 776 27.82 8.76 -32.66
N ASN A 777 28.76 9.71 -32.60
CA ASN A 777 30.08 9.49 -32.04
C ASN A 777 30.13 9.53 -30.51
N SER A 778 29.13 10.13 -29.87
CA SER A 778 29.06 10.25 -28.40
C SER A 778 28.79 8.91 -27.71
N PHE A 779 28.30 7.90 -28.40
CA PHE A 779 27.89 6.62 -27.82
C PHE A 779 28.96 5.53 -27.83
N GLY A 780 30.14 5.77 -28.41
CA GLY A 780 31.16 4.72 -28.54
C GLY A 780 30.70 3.48 -29.32
N CYS A 781 29.49 3.53 -29.91
CA CYS A 781 28.95 2.44 -30.72
C CYS A 781 29.73 2.17 -31.99
N PHE A 782 30.66 3.04 -32.35
CA PHE A 782 31.46 2.96 -33.57
C PHE A 782 32.95 2.72 -33.32
N ASN A 783 33.40 2.61 -32.08
CA ASN A 783 34.76 2.15 -31.84
C ASN A 783 34.84 0.64 -32.06
N ASN A 784 35.60 0.22 -33.07
CA ASN A 784 35.87 -1.16 -33.50
C ASN A 784 36.49 -2.08 -32.41
N ASN A 785 36.50 -1.67 -31.13
CA ASN A 785 37.13 -2.37 -30.01
C ASN A 785 36.17 -2.97 -29.02
N THR A 786 34.85 -3.05 -29.28
CA THR A 786 33.97 -3.90 -28.48
C THR A 786 34.13 -5.36 -28.86
N PRO A 787 34.18 -6.29 -27.88
CA PRO A 787 34.41 -7.71 -28.20
C PRO A 787 33.28 -8.25 -29.09
N LYS A 788 33.68 -8.88 -30.18
CA LYS A 788 32.83 -9.44 -31.25
C LYS A 788 31.92 -10.60 -30.84
N ASN A 789 31.44 -10.67 -29.61
CA ASN A 789 30.66 -11.81 -29.13
C ASN A 789 29.48 -11.39 -28.23
N THR A 790 28.49 -10.72 -28.81
CA THR A 790 27.12 -10.80 -28.32
C THR A 790 26.15 -10.65 -29.49
N HIS A 791 26.20 -11.58 -30.44
CA HIS A 791 25.09 -11.77 -31.34
C HIS A 791 24.03 -12.61 -30.61
N ILE A 792 23.05 -11.97 -30.00
CA ILE A 792 21.76 -12.58 -29.76
C ILE A 792 20.84 -12.06 -30.85
N THR A 793 20.84 -12.76 -31.99
CA THR A 793 19.72 -12.69 -32.92
C THR A 793 18.53 -13.40 -32.26
N PRO A 794 17.37 -12.76 -32.10
CA PRO A 794 16.15 -13.51 -31.84
C PRO A 794 15.81 -14.28 -33.11
N THR A 795 16.18 -15.54 -33.14
CA THR A 795 15.71 -16.44 -34.21
C THR A 795 14.19 -16.59 -34.04
N SER A 796 13.45 -16.59 -35.13
CA SER A 796 12.00 -16.80 -35.20
C SER A 796 11.52 -18.07 -34.47
N SER A 797 12.42 -18.98 -34.11
CA SER A 797 12.16 -20.16 -33.29
C SER A 797 11.88 -19.87 -31.81
N ALA A 798 12.30 -18.72 -31.25
CA ALA A 798 11.98 -18.35 -29.87
C ALA A 798 10.53 -17.85 -29.71
N MET A 799 9.92 -17.26 -30.73
CA MET A 799 8.50 -16.85 -30.71
C MET A 799 7.53 -18.03 -30.93
N VAL A 800 7.94 -19.07 -31.67
CA VAL A 800 7.07 -20.25 -31.91
C VAL A 800 6.96 -21.15 -30.70
N ASN A 801 7.98 -21.20 -29.83
CA ASN A 801 7.93 -22.03 -28.60
C ASN A 801 7.08 -21.47 -27.48
N LEU A 802 6.68 -20.19 -27.46
CA LEU A 802 5.78 -19.63 -26.46
C LEU A 802 4.29 -19.89 -26.74
N LYS A 803 3.92 -20.17 -28.00
CA LYS A 803 2.54 -20.56 -28.36
C LYS A 803 2.21 -22.02 -28.02
N ASN A 804 3.20 -22.89 -27.83
CA ASN A 804 3.02 -24.32 -27.55
C ASN A 804 3.12 -24.71 -26.06
N ILE A 805 3.31 -23.75 -25.14
CA ILE A 805 3.42 -24.02 -23.69
C ILE A 805 2.05 -23.98 -22.97
N SER A 806 0.97 -23.61 -23.67
CA SER A 806 -0.37 -23.60 -23.06
C SER A 806 -1.07 -24.96 -22.96
N ASN A 807 -0.52 -26.02 -23.53
CA ASN A 807 -1.09 -27.38 -23.41
C ASN A 807 0.00 -28.44 -23.36
N LYS A 808 0.23 -28.96 -22.19
CA LYS A 808 0.79 -30.23 -21.71
C LYS A 808 2.14 -30.20 -21.02
N SER A 809 2.08 -30.80 -19.79
CA SER A 809 3.15 -31.40 -19.01
C SER A 809 4.09 -30.48 -18.19
N LYS A 810 4.25 -30.89 -16.94
CA LYS A 810 5.10 -30.40 -15.86
C LYS A 810 6.46 -29.87 -16.31
N PRO A 811 6.93 -28.73 -15.79
CA PRO A 811 8.30 -28.29 -16.05
C PRO A 811 9.28 -29.17 -15.26
N VAL A 812 10.06 -29.97 -15.96
CA VAL A 812 11.27 -30.57 -15.39
C VAL A 812 12.29 -29.44 -15.19
N ASN A 813 12.71 -29.29 -13.96
CA ASN A 813 13.52 -28.20 -13.45
C ASN A 813 14.94 -28.25 -14.04
N ARG A 814 15.24 -27.49 -15.10
CA ARG A 814 16.58 -27.43 -15.75
C ARG A 814 17.70 -27.03 -14.79
N ILE A 815 17.36 -26.28 -13.73
CA ILE A 815 18.34 -25.88 -12.69
C ILE A 815 18.69 -27.06 -11.80
N THR A 816 17.71 -27.91 -11.46
CA THR A 816 17.93 -29.14 -10.69
C THR A 816 18.82 -30.10 -11.47
N GLN A 817 18.56 -30.27 -12.76
CA GLN A 817 19.35 -31.13 -13.65
C GLN A 817 20.79 -30.59 -13.80
N LEU A 818 20.99 -29.28 -13.90
CA LEU A 818 22.32 -28.66 -13.97
C LEU A 818 23.10 -28.87 -12.67
N ASN A 819 22.45 -28.72 -11.53
CA ASN A 819 23.07 -28.94 -10.22
C ASN A 819 23.40 -30.43 -9.99
N GLU A 820 22.54 -31.32 -10.43
CA GLU A 820 22.81 -32.78 -10.41
C GLU A 820 23.97 -33.17 -11.32
N ASP A 821 24.08 -32.54 -12.50
CA ASP A 821 25.18 -32.77 -13.41
C ASP A 821 26.52 -32.24 -12.88
N ILE A 822 26.50 -31.15 -12.13
CA ILE A 822 27.68 -30.62 -11.44
C ILE A 822 28.08 -31.53 -10.28
N GLN A 823 27.14 -31.96 -9.44
CA GLN A 823 27.39 -32.87 -8.31
C GLN A 823 27.85 -34.26 -8.77
N ALA A 824 27.35 -34.74 -9.91
CA ALA A 824 27.74 -36.01 -10.51
C ALA A 824 29.06 -35.91 -11.31
N GLY A 825 29.72 -34.76 -11.33
CA GLY A 825 31.02 -34.61 -12.05
C GLY A 825 30.87 -34.60 -13.58
N ARG A 826 29.63 -34.56 -14.10
CA ARG A 826 29.37 -34.51 -15.55
C ARG A 826 29.60 -33.12 -16.17
N ILE A 827 29.65 -32.09 -15.32
CA ILE A 827 30.02 -30.73 -15.69
C ILE A 827 31.10 -30.25 -14.73
N ILE A 828 32.23 -29.85 -15.22
CA ILE A 828 33.38 -29.40 -14.43
C ILE A 828 33.73 -27.94 -14.74
N LYS A 829 34.28 -27.27 -13.74
CA LYS A 829 34.78 -25.90 -13.81
C LYS A 829 36.21 -25.92 -14.27
N VAL A 830 36.50 -25.39 -15.48
CA VAL A 830 37.83 -25.36 -16.06
C VAL A 830 38.39 -23.94 -16.01
N PRO A 831 39.55 -23.72 -15.43
CA PRO A 831 40.17 -22.38 -15.39
C PRO A 831 40.64 -21.95 -16.79
N THR A 832 40.48 -20.65 -17.07
CA THR A 832 40.96 -19.98 -18.26
C THR A 832 41.75 -18.74 -17.90
N ARG A 833 42.50 -18.13 -18.82
CA ARG A 833 43.27 -16.91 -18.55
C ARG A 833 42.45 -15.72 -18.06
N ASN A 834 41.10 -15.73 -18.29
CA ASN A 834 40.21 -14.62 -17.93
C ASN A 834 39.06 -15.07 -17.01
N GLY A 835 39.25 -16.17 -16.23
CA GLY A 835 38.22 -16.69 -15.34
C GLY A 835 38.01 -18.19 -15.47
N PHE A 836 36.78 -18.67 -15.31
CA PHE A 836 36.43 -20.10 -15.42
C PHE A 836 35.31 -20.31 -16.43
N ILE A 837 35.33 -21.46 -17.13
CA ILE A 837 34.20 -21.95 -17.93
C ILE A 837 33.73 -23.31 -17.42
N TRP A 838 32.42 -23.56 -17.57
CA TRP A 838 31.85 -24.87 -17.26
C TRP A 838 31.89 -25.75 -18.50
N LYS A 839 32.48 -26.94 -18.43
CA LYS A 839 32.54 -27.91 -19.51
C LYS A 839 31.90 -29.23 -19.11
N ARG A 840 31.11 -29.80 -20.04
CA ARG A 840 30.60 -31.18 -19.88
C ARG A 840 31.75 -32.16 -20.11
N VAL A 841 31.88 -33.09 -19.19
CA VAL A 841 32.83 -34.21 -19.37
C VAL A 841 32.18 -35.20 -20.35
N LYS A 842 32.86 -35.52 -21.43
CA LYS A 842 32.40 -36.50 -22.42
C LYS A 842 32.35 -37.91 -21.85
#